data_6478b1693c4f13e89cec0e27cbe100c8
#
_entry.id   6478b1693c4f13e89cec0e27cbe100c8
#
_cell.length_a   1.000
_cell.length_b   1.000
_cell.length_c   1.000
_cell.angle_alpha   90.00
_cell.angle_beta   90.00
_cell.angle_gamma   90.00
#
_symmetry.space_group_name_H-M   'P 1'
#
loop_
_entity.id
_entity.type
_entity.pdbx_description
1 polymer ?
#
loop_
_entity_poly.entity_id
_entity_poly.type
_entity_poly.pdbx_seq_one_letter_code
_entity_poly.pdbx_strand_id
1 'polypeptide(L)'
;MALAIAERVEEGESLALLSDAQLFNRLFEQRNHPDGHLREQAEILSLVYSFSISSPDAATDELEILGVLSGYPKIQLFKAVTKLMERHIVQKRSHWRAILPHAIANKLAASALNSIPIDQLRTTFEAPDRQRLLMSFAHRLGLLHSHAVAKEIVEAWLQPEGLLGKIIDLDDVSTRILNYIAPVAPGALLERIEETLVTSNFEHFKSRYNPQRTAIIKLLQLLAYESKYFERCIKLLIRIADQESASNNYDSARNKIKRFFQPYLSGTHASLEQRVAIMNECIDSSMAERRRMGIEMLETALGGPPWTGFGINEFGARPRDYGFRPSYDELVAWLFAFIDILVRLGTSGVPELEDDARRILADKFRWIWRHGGIRSKLIDAARKLHAHRPWGEGWKAVRSTIYFFHTKRKDNEDVEPLPEILVTLERELEPKDLVSAIMAYVLSNRRDFWALDADYEHQGTNKFSEIRKILCAKAFKLGHEFAVSSHGLDELCPNLFLRDGMPYRVEFGKGLANGAPDLRIYWQQLVIQLDLQHKSQRDVSVIRGFIEETHSIDSALAQELLDQCAQHSELRFELVNLHPWQEFTEIDLDRCMSLLDDSDIQPHMYGAILWGEQFSNLPESRVLELAQRLLSKPNGDEVVLEALSMKLADKGDATDTLGLALRTIGISAAIQRFQRDHNDLGGYLDYAMERVIDATLRFDGNEAEKLEWLNTIFAVVDEHFGYIYSFEDAIGITAAWMPKEFLSRIFDGTEDQQQRRLHFINHDDSHQSPIAKIDVDILIEWCRTTKDPQVWASVASGINLWSKDGEQSPICLQDDALRFLEASPEPRAVLEIFAEHVAPSSWFGSRANVMQPRVEAIGQLVTHERADISKSAGAVYEKLTDWVEKEKERERLEDEALEQRFE
;
A
#
# COMPACT_ATOMS: atom_id res chain seq x y z
N MET A 1 -22.29 41.23 -4.65
CA MET A 1 -21.43 42.24 -5.34
C MET A 1 -21.78 42.32 -6.83
N ALA A 2 -21.75 41.26 -7.62
CA ALA A 2 -22.10 41.31 -9.04
C ALA A 2 -23.55 41.83 -9.31
N LEU A 3 -24.53 41.41 -8.54
CA LEU A 3 -25.91 41.93 -8.61
C LEU A 3 -26.02 43.42 -8.25
N ALA A 4 -25.36 43.83 -7.15
CA ALA A 4 -25.30 45.25 -6.76
C ALA A 4 -24.56 46.16 -7.77
N ILE A 5 -23.64 45.58 -8.52
CA ILE A 5 -22.95 46.22 -9.65
C ILE A 5 -23.90 46.32 -10.85
N ALA A 6 -24.65 45.24 -11.17
CA ALA A 6 -25.60 45.15 -12.26
C ALA A 6 -26.76 46.16 -12.07
N GLU A 7 -27.36 46.22 -10.89
CA GLU A 7 -28.41 47.18 -10.54
C GLU A 7 -27.99 48.66 -10.77
N ARG A 8 -26.73 48.98 -10.48
CA ARG A 8 -26.22 50.35 -10.70
C ARG A 8 -25.92 50.66 -12.16
N VAL A 9 -25.48 49.71 -12.93
CA VAL A 9 -25.33 49.88 -14.38
C VAL A 9 -26.69 50.16 -15.02
N GLU A 10 -27.74 49.51 -14.54
CA GLU A 10 -29.13 49.78 -14.96
C GLU A 10 -29.62 51.16 -14.51
N GLU A 11 -29.17 51.69 -13.38
CA GLU A 11 -29.45 53.03 -12.86
C GLU A 11 -28.63 54.16 -13.55
N GLY A 12 -27.68 53.80 -14.44
CA GLY A 12 -26.88 54.75 -15.24
C GLY A 12 -25.69 55.35 -14.50
N GLU A 13 -25.28 54.80 -13.37
CA GLU A 13 -24.11 55.30 -12.62
C GLU A 13 -22.78 54.68 -13.13
N SER A 14 -21.71 55.50 -13.16
CA SER A 14 -20.38 55.07 -13.57
C SER A 14 -19.71 54.23 -12.49
N LEU A 15 -19.40 52.98 -12.76
CA LEU A 15 -18.67 52.06 -11.86
C LEU A 15 -17.24 52.56 -11.49
N ALA A 16 -16.64 53.41 -12.32
CA ALA A 16 -15.28 53.89 -12.13
C ALA A 16 -15.12 54.84 -10.93
N LEU A 17 -16.21 55.27 -10.30
CA LEU A 17 -16.21 56.23 -9.17
C LEU A 17 -16.46 55.60 -7.81
N LEU A 18 -16.72 54.29 -7.71
CA LEU A 18 -17.04 53.61 -6.46
C LEU A 18 -15.82 52.89 -5.89
N SER A 19 -15.50 53.21 -4.64
CA SER A 19 -14.53 52.40 -3.90
C SER A 19 -15.11 51.04 -3.49
N ASP A 20 -14.25 50.01 -3.34
CA ASP A 20 -14.62 48.69 -2.85
C ASP A 20 -15.39 48.76 -1.52
N ALA A 21 -15.09 49.76 -0.68
CA ALA A 21 -15.79 49.99 0.58
C ALA A 21 -17.25 50.43 0.37
N GLN A 22 -17.50 51.24 -0.61
CA GLN A 22 -18.86 51.72 -0.97
C GLN A 22 -19.70 50.60 -1.55
N LEU A 23 -19.12 49.77 -2.44
CA LEU A 23 -19.79 48.61 -3.00
C LEU A 23 -20.11 47.56 -1.90
N PHE A 24 -19.22 47.38 -0.95
CA PHE A 24 -19.44 46.49 0.18
C PHE A 24 -20.58 46.95 1.11
N ASN A 25 -20.62 48.28 1.43
CA ASN A 25 -21.66 48.85 2.28
C ASN A 25 -23.06 48.71 1.68
N ARG A 26 -23.16 48.77 0.35
CA ARG A 26 -24.43 48.62 -0.37
C ARG A 26 -25.13 47.28 -0.19
N LEU A 27 -24.38 46.26 0.15
CA LEU A 27 -25.00 44.92 0.51
C LEU A 27 -25.95 45.04 1.72
N PHE A 28 -25.75 46.07 2.57
CA PHE A 28 -26.50 46.29 3.80
C PHE A 28 -27.46 47.51 3.71
N GLU A 29 -27.44 48.26 2.62
CA GLU A 29 -28.34 49.39 2.39
C GLU A 29 -29.67 48.97 1.80
N GLN A 30 -30.77 49.62 2.19
CA GLN A 30 -32.09 49.43 1.59
C GLN A 30 -32.57 50.80 1.06
N ARG A 31 -32.80 50.90 -0.25
CA ARG A 31 -33.28 52.13 -0.91
C ARG A 31 -32.49 53.39 -0.52
N ASN A 32 -31.16 53.32 -0.57
CA ASN A 32 -30.26 54.42 -0.20
C ASN A 32 -30.25 54.85 1.27
N HIS A 33 -30.86 54.07 2.19
CA HIS A 33 -30.72 54.26 3.63
C HIS A 33 -29.80 53.19 4.20
N PRO A 34 -28.70 53.53 4.87
CA PRO A 34 -27.81 52.58 5.53
C PRO A 34 -28.55 51.91 6.71
N ASP A 35 -28.60 50.59 6.68
CA ASP A 35 -29.07 49.80 7.86
C ASP A 35 -27.82 49.41 8.64
N GLY A 36 -27.28 50.36 9.42
CA GLY A 36 -26.08 50.13 10.23
C GLY A 36 -26.24 49.00 11.22
N HIS A 37 -27.43 48.78 11.78
CA HIS A 37 -27.71 47.71 12.71
C HIS A 37 -27.65 46.32 12.01
N LEU A 38 -28.17 46.18 10.80
CA LEU A 38 -28.11 44.93 10.06
C LEU A 38 -26.67 44.56 9.71
N ARG A 39 -25.84 45.52 9.39
CA ARG A 39 -24.43 45.29 9.15
C ARG A 39 -23.70 44.86 10.42
N GLU A 40 -23.88 45.52 11.56
CA GLU A 40 -23.29 45.16 12.86
C GLU A 40 -23.73 43.76 13.27
N GLN A 41 -25.01 43.38 13.09
CA GLN A 41 -25.51 42.06 13.33
C GLN A 41 -24.86 41.01 12.42
N ALA A 42 -24.64 41.33 11.14
CA ALA A 42 -23.91 40.46 10.21
C ALA A 42 -22.44 40.31 10.61
N GLU A 43 -21.79 41.37 11.10
CA GLU A 43 -20.42 41.33 11.63
C GLU A 43 -20.29 40.32 12.77
N ILE A 44 -21.21 40.37 13.73
CA ILE A 44 -21.24 39.41 14.85
C ILE A 44 -21.46 37.97 14.40
N LEU A 45 -22.45 37.75 13.57
CA LEU A 45 -22.74 36.41 13.00
C LEU A 45 -21.59 35.84 12.18
N SER A 46 -20.70 36.70 11.63
CA SER A 46 -19.55 36.31 10.84
C SER A 46 -18.35 35.88 11.70
N LEU A 47 -18.33 36.16 13.01
CA LEU A 47 -17.25 35.73 13.92
C LEU A 47 -17.04 34.21 13.89
N VAL A 48 -18.08 33.48 13.58
CA VAL A 48 -18.06 32.02 13.44
C VAL A 48 -18.20 31.59 11.98
N TYR A 49 -17.70 30.43 11.66
CA TYR A 49 -17.84 29.88 10.30
C TYR A 49 -19.28 29.50 9.99
N SER A 50 -19.93 28.86 10.96
CA SER A 50 -21.36 28.53 10.95
C SER A 50 -21.94 28.63 12.34
N PHE A 51 -23.26 28.76 12.44
CA PHE A 51 -23.99 28.79 13.71
C PHE A 51 -25.36 28.12 13.62
N SER A 52 -25.83 27.56 14.73
CA SER A 52 -27.17 27.00 14.87
C SER A 52 -28.20 28.05 15.26
N ILE A 53 -29.40 27.98 14.70
CA ILE A 53 -30.56 28.80 15.11
C ILE A 53 -31.54 28.07 16.02
N SER A 54 -31.27 26.79 16.29
CA SER A 54 -32.11 25.92 17.13
C SER A 54 -31.22 25.18 18.10
N SER A 55 -31.41 25.36 19.39
CA SER A 55 -30.83 24.55 20.43
C SER A 55 -31.89 24.19 21.48
N PRO A 56 -31.90 22.97 22.00
CA PRO A 56 -32.81 22.57 23.07
C PRO A 56 -32.42 23.16 24.43
N ASP A 57 -31.19 23.64 24.61
CA ASP A 57 -30.64 24.18 25.84
C ASP A 57 -30.18 25.64 25.66
N ALA A 58 -30.58 26.56 26.55
CA ALA A 58 -30.22 27.96 26.51
C ALA A 58 -28.69 28.17 26.69
N ALA A 59 -27.99 27.31 27.41
CA ALA A 59 -26.56 27.42 27.67
C ALA A 59 -25.74 27.12 26.38
N THR A 60 -26.28 26.33 25.50
CA THR A 60 -25.68 25.97 24.19
C THR A 60 -26.33 26.68 23.01
N ASP A 61 -27.24 27.60 23.23
CA ASP A 61 -27.91 28.39 22.19
C ASP A 61 -26.93 29.40 21.57
N GLU A 62 -26.40 29.06 20.42
CA GLU A 62 -25.36 29.83 19.76
C GLU A 62 -25.80 31.21 19.32
N LEU A 63 -27.07 31.39 18.95
CA LEU A 63 -27.61 32.68 18.59
C LEU A 63 -27.78 33.59 19.83
N GLU A 64 -28.13 33.01 20.99
CA GLU A 64 -28.18 33.73 22.28
C GLU A 64 -26.77 34.14 22.73
N ILE A 65 -25.80 33.22 22.64
CA ILE A 65 -24.38 33.49 22.97
C ILE A 65 -23.81 34.63 22.13
N LEU A 66 -24.03 34.60 20.79
CA LEU A 66 -23.62 35.69 19.90
C LEU A 66 -24.37 37.00 20.18
N GLY A 67 -25.63 36.91 20.62
CA GLY A 67 -26.44 38.02 21.07
C GLY A 67 -25.89 38.70 22.30
N VAL A 68 -25.53 37.93 23.31
CA VAL A 68 -24.93 38.45 24.55
C VAL A 68 -23.59 39.14 24.29
N LEU A 69 -22.77 38.56 23.38
CA LEU A 69 -21.48 39.13 22.99
C LEU A 69 -21.61 40.54 22.36
N SER A 70 -22.71 40.80 21.70
CA SER A 70 -22.93 42.03 20.93
C SER A 70 -23.96 42.99 21.57
N GLY A 71 -24.62 42.57 22.65
CA GLY A 71 -25.69 43.35 23.26
C GLY A 71 -27.03 43.29 22.49
N TYR A 72 -27.14 42.43 21.47
CA TYR A 72 -28.38 42.21 20.72
C TYR A 72 -29.17 41.03 21.28
N PRO A 73 -30.48 41.21 21.57
CA PRO A 73 -31.35 40.08 21.93
C PRO A 73 -31.40 39.03 20.80
N LYS A 74 -31.44 37.73 21.14
CA LYS A 74 -31.57 36.63 20.20
C LYS A 74 -32.59 36.87 19.07
N ILE A 75 -33.77 37.40 19.45
CA ILE A 75 -34.85 37.68 18.50
C ILE A 75 -34.46 38.70 17.44
N GLN A 76 -33.60 39.66 17.79
CA GLN A 76 -33.11 40.64 16.81
C GLN A 76 -32.10 40.04 15.85
N LEU A 77 -31.20 39.20 16.36
CA LEU A 77 -30.27 38.44 15.53
C LEU A 77 -31.01 37.46 14.60
N PHE A 78 -32.04 36.78 15.08
CA PHE A 78 -32.89 35.92 14.27
C PHE A 78 -33.57 36.69 13.12
N LYS A 79 -34.11 37.86 13.40
CA LYS A 79 -34.67 38.74 12.33
C LYS A 79 -33.61 39.20 11.34
N ALA A 80 -32.39 39.48 11.84
CA ALA A 80 -31.27 39.83 10.95
C ALA A 80 -30.89 38.65 10.03
N VAL A 81 -30.79 37.44 10.56
CA VAL A 81 -30.55 36.22 9.80
C VAL A 81 -31.60 36.09 8.67
N THR A 82 -32.89 36.29 8.97
CA THR A 82 -33.96 36.23 8.00
C THR A 82 -33.73 37.26 6.86
N LYS A 83 -33.51 38.53 7.22
CA LYS A 83 -33.23 39.59 6.27
C LYS A 83 -31.98 39.32 5.38
N LEU A 84 -30.93 38.76 6.02
CA LEU A 84 -29.68 38.41 5.30
C LEU A 84 -29.88 37.22 4.37
N MET A 85 -30.78 36.29 4.71
CA MET A 85 -31.19 35.20 3.81
C MET A 85 -31.93 35.74 2.59
N GLU A 86 -32.86 36.67 2.75
CA GLU A 86 -33.57 37.36 1.67
C GLU A 86 -32.60 38.07 0.72
N ARG A 87 -31.47 38.52 1.25
CA ARG A 87 -30.39 39.17 0.47
C ARG A 87 -29.33 38.20 -0.06
N HIS A 88 -29.52 36.90 0.09
CA HIS A 88 -28.58 35.84 -0.32
C HIS A 88 -27.18 35.97 0.29
N ILE A 89 -27.07 36.63 1.46
CA ILE A 89 -25.82 36.75 2.22
C ILE A 89 -25.69 35.63 3.25
N VAL A 90 -26.79 35.07 3.76
CA VAL A 90 -26.82 33.91 4.65
C VAL A 90 -27.33 32.71 3.89
N GLN A 91 -26.57 31.61 3.91
CA GLN A 91 -27.02 30.32 3.42
C GLN A 91 -27.63 29.53 4.57
N LYS A 92 -28.72 28.80 4.25
CA LYS A 92 -29.41 27.88 5.16
C LYS A 92 -29.09 26.44 4.79
N ARG A 93 -28.71 25.64 5.82
CA ARG A 93 -28.67 24.17 5.76
C ARG A 93 -29.36 23.63 7.02
N SER A 94 -30.55 23.12 6.93
CA SER A 94 -31.39 22.72 8.09
C SER A 94 -31.49 23.83 9.15
N HIS A 95 -31.02 23.57 10.38
CA HIS A 95 -30.91 24.54 11.46
C HIS A 95 -29.63 25.37 11.46
N TRP A 96 -28.66 24.99 10.59
CA TRP A 96 -27.39 25.69 10.43
C TRP A 96 -27.50 26.89 9.51
N ARG A 97 -26.72 27.92 9.84
CA ARG A 97 -26.57 29.15 9.05
C ARG A 97 -25.10 29.52 8.92
N ALA A 98 -24.73 30.04 7.75
CA ALA A 98 -23.40 30.60 7.52
C ALA A 98 -23.51 31.84 6.66
N ILE A 99 -22.70 32.84 6.94
CA ILE A 99 -22.56 34.02 6.08
C ILE A 99 -21.63 33.68 4.89
N LEU A 100 -22.11 33.85 3.71
CA LEU A 100 -21.44 33.52 2.44
C LEU A 100 -21.64 34.66 1.42
N PRO A 101 -20.74 34.83 0.42
CA PRO A 101 -19.47 34.08 0.26
C PRO A 101 -18.45 34.35 1.37
N HIS A 102 -17.49 33.44 1.55
CA HIS A 102 -16.48 33.56 2.60
C HIS A 102 -15.70 34.88 2.58
N ALA A 103 -15.45 35.48 1.42
CA ALA A 103 -14.79 36.78 1.31
C ALA A 103 -15.58 37.90 2.02
N ILE A 104 -16.91 37.87 1.93
CA ILE A 104 -17.79 38.80 2.65
C ILE A 104 -17.75 38.51 4.16
N ALA A 105 -17.91 37.27 4.52
CA ALA A 105 -17.88 36.84 5.92
C ALA A 105 -16.54 37.18 6.59
N ASN A 106 -15.43 36.98 5.93
CA ASN A 106 -14.10 37.31 6.46
C ASN A 106 -13.93 38.84 6.68
N LYS A 107 -14.46 39.66 5.77
CA LYS A 107 -14.41 41.13 5.91
C LYS A 107 -15.27 41.61 7.08
N LEU A 108 -16.47 41.06 7.24
CA LEU A 108 -17.38 41.34 8.38
C LEU A 108 -16.78 40.87 9.71
N ALA A 109 -16.23 39.64 9.75
CA ALA A 109 -15.57 39.12 10.95
C ALA A 109 -14.35 39.96 11.35
N ALA A 110 -13.55 40.41 10.37
CA ALA A 110 -12.44 41.34 10.66
C ALA A 110 -12.90 42.66 11.27
N SER A 111 -14.06 43.21 10.82
CA SER A 111 -14.68 44.40 11.42
C SER A 111 -15.14 44.11 12.87
N ALA A 112 -15.79 42.99 13.10
CA ALA A 112 -16.25 42.58 14.43
C ALA A 112 -15.09 42.41 15.42
N LEU A 113 -14.00 41.78 14.98
CA LEU A 113 -12.81 41.58 15.83
C LEU A 113 -12.17 42.92 16.26
N ASN A 114 -12.32 44.02 15.48
CA ASN A 114 -11.83 45.33 15.85
C ASN A 114 -12.75 46.08 16.82
N SER A 115 -14.01 45.65 16.93
CA SER A 115 -15.02 46.36 17.70
C SER A 115 -15.32 45.73 19.05
N ILE A 116 -14.86 44.49 19.28
CA ILE A 116 -15.13 43.73 20.51
C ILE A 116 -13.80 43.52 21.27
N PRO A 117 -13.79 43.76 22.61
CA PRO A 117 -12.61 43.51 23.43
C PRO A 117 -12.18 42.02 23.38
N ILE A 118 -10.87 41.78 23.25
CA ILE A 118 -10.29 40.43 23.13
C ILE A 118 -10.68 39.55 24.32
N ASP A 119 -10.64 40.09 25.55
CA ASP A 119 -11.00 39.34 26.76
C ASP A 119 -12.45 38.86 26.70
N GLN A 120 -13.36 39.70 26.15
CA GLN A 120 -14.77 39.31 26.01
C GLN A 120 -14.93 38.21 24.93
N LEU A 121 -14.22 38.29 23.81
CA LEU A 121 -14.21 37.24 22.80
C LEU A 121 -13.72 35.93 23.42
N ARG A 122 -12.58 35.96 24.08
CA ARG A 122 -11.99 34.77 24.70
C ARG A 122 -12.91 34.15 25.75
N THR A 123 -13.41 34.97 26.72
CA THR A 123 -14.34 34.48 27.72
C THR A 123 -15.60 33.86 27.12
N THR A 124 -16.09 34.41 26.01
CA THR A 124 -17.28 33.91 25.34
C THR A 124 -17.04 32.59 24.64
N PHE A 125 -15.94 32.45 23.87
CA PHE A 125 -15.71 31.26 23.04
C PHE A 125 -14.94 30.14 23.76
N GLU A 126 -14.09 30.45 24.74
CA GLU A 126 -13.28 29.46 25.49
C GLU A 126 -14.06 28.76 26.63
N ALA A 127 -15.34 29.05 26.83
CA ALA A 127 -16.16 28.41 27.86
C ALA A 127 -16.30 26.89 27.57
N PRO A 128 -16.19 26.02 28.61
CA PRO A 128 -16.12 24.54 28.42
C PRO A 128 -17.34 23.92 27.73
N ASP A 129 -18.50 24.53 27.86
CA ASP A 129 -19.80 24.10 27.30
C ASP A 129 -19.98 24.54 25.81
N ARG A 130 -18.98 25.24 25.22
CA ARG A 130 -19.09 25.87 23.88
C ARG A 130 -18.12 25.33 22.86
N GLN A 131 -17.67 24.10 23.01
CA GLN A 131 -16.64 23.49 22.14
C GLN A 131 -16.95 23.60 20.62
N ARG A 132 -18.22 23.37 20.24
CA ARG A 132 -18.60 23.47 18.80
C ARG A 132 -18.47 24.93 18.30
N LEU A 133 -18.93 25.90 19.09
CA LEU A 133 -18.85 27.31 18.71
C LEU A 133 -17.40 27.81 18.71
N LEU A 134 -16.56 27.34 19.65
CA LEU A 134 -15.12 27.59 19.68
C LEU A 134 -14.44 27.04 18.41
N MET A 135 -14.79 25.82 17.98
CA MET A 135 -14.24 25.25 16.75
C MET A 135 -14.62 26.09 15.53
N SER A 136 -15.87 26.52 15.45
CA SER A 136 -16.35 27.36 14.37
C SER A 136 -15.72 28.76 14.36
N PHE A 137 -15.46 29.34 15.55
CA PHE A 137 -14.70 30.57 15.71
C PHE A 137 -13.23 30.38 15.26
N ALA A 138 -12.57 29.33 15.69
CA ALA A 138 -11.20 28.98 15.28
C ALA A 138 -11.10 28.80 13.76
N HIS A 139 -12.08 28.14 13.14
CA HIS A 139 -12.14 27.99 11.68
C HIS A 139 -12.21 29.36 10.98
N ARG A 140 -13.05 30.28 11.49
CA ARG A 140 -13.11 31.66 10.97
C ARG A 140 -11.80 32.40 11.18
N LEU A 141 -11.17 32.32 12.35
CA LEU A 141 -9.86 32.93 12.61
C LEU A 141 -8.81 32.44 11.61
N GLY A 142 -8.80 31.14 11.28
CA GLY A 142 -7.89 30.53 10.30
C GLY A 142 -7.94 31.19 8.93
N LEU A 143 -9.08 31.76 8.57
CA LEU A 143 -9.25 32.53 7.31
C LEU A 143 -8.83 34.00 7.43
N LEU A 144 -8.50 34.47 8.64
CA LEU A 144 -8.11 35.87 8.95
C LEU A 144 -6.62 36.01 9.29
N HIS A 145 -5.77 35.26 8.63
CA HIS A 145 -4.33 35.16 8.90
C HIS A 145 -3.55 36.49 8.88
N SER A 146 -4.08 37.51 8.25
CA SER A 146 -3.47 38.85 8.20
C SER A 146 -3.98 39.81 9.27
N HIS A 147 -5.02 39.44 10.04
CA HIS A 147 -5.68 40.30 11.01
C HIS A 147 -4.93 40.30 12.35
N ALA A 148 -4.65 41.49 12.90
CA ALA A 148 -3.85 41.64 14.12
C ALA A 148 -4.49 40.97 15.35
N VAL A 149 -5.78 41.24 15.57
CA VAL A 149 -6.51 40.68 16.70
C VAL A 149 -6.62 39.15 16.61
N ALA A 150 -6.82 38.60 15.40
CA ALA A 150 -6.82 37.16 15.19
C ALA A 150 -5.48 36.53 15.56
N LYS A 151 -4.36 37.20 15.22
CA LYS A 151 -3.01 36.74 15.61
C LYS A 151 -2.84 36.79 17.14
N GLU A 152 -3.24 37.85 17.77
CA GLU A 152 -3.12 38.02 19.22
C GLU A 152 -3.90 36.91 19.99
N ILE A 153 -5.12 36.60 19.56
CA ILE A 153 -5.90 35.51 20.15
C ILE A 153 -5.20 34.16 19.98
N VAL A 154 -4.74 33.87 18.75
CA VAL A 154 -4.09 32.59 18.42
C VAL A 154 -2.74 32.47 19.12
N GLU A 155 -1.95 33.54 19.19
CA GLU A 155 -0.69 33.54 19.93
C GLU A 155 -0.91 33.31 21.43
N ALA A 156 -1.98 33.88 22.01
CA ALA A 156 -2.36 33.62 23.40
C ALA A 156 -2.79 32.14 23.62
N TRP A 157 -3.51 31.53 22.68
CA TRP A 157 -3.84 30.10 22.72
C TRP A 157 -2.64 29.18 22.67
N LEU A 158 -1.58 29.57 21.95
CA LEU A 158 -0.35 28.80 21.80
C LEU A 158 0.66 29.02 22.94
N GLN A 159 0.40 29.94 23.91
CA GLN A 159 1.26 30.06 25.10
C GLN A 159 1.24 28.76 25.92
N PRO A 160 2.29 28.45 26.72
CA PRO A 160 2.38 27.22 27.52
C PRO A 160 1.13 26.91 28.35
N GLU A 161 0.51 27.95 28.95
CA GLU A 161 -0.70 27.85 29.76
C GLU A 161 -1.98 28.20 28.99
N GLY A 162 -1.86 28.40 27.67
CA GLY A 162 -2.99 28.68 26.79
C GLY A 162 -3.77 27.44 26.40
N LEU A 163 -4.90 27.64 25.72
CA LEU A 163 -5.83 26.57 25.30
C LEU A 163 -5.15 25.43 24.51
N LEU A 164 -4.15 25.73 23.68
CA LEU A 164 -3.44 24.78 22.81
C LEU A 164 -1.95 24.63 23.21
N GLY A 165 -1.58 25.08 24.39
CA GLY A 165 -0.19 25.10 24.85
C GLY A 165 0.45 23.72 25.03
N LYS A 166 -0.35 22.70 25.36
CA LYS A 166 0.09 21.32 25.58
C LYS A 166 -0.27 20.42 24.40
N ILE A 167 0.46 20.57 23.30
CA ILE A 167 0.12 19.91 22.02
C ILE A 167 -0.01 18.37 22.12
N ILE A 168 0.74 17.71 23.02
CA ILE A 168 0.72 16.25 23.18
C ILE A 168 -0.57 15.77 23.86
N ASP A 169 -1.17 16.59 24.69
CA ASP A 169 -2.34 16.24 25.50
C ASP A 169 -3.67 16.68 24.84
N LEU A 170 -3.63 17.19 23.60
CA LEU A 170 -4.82 17.67 22.90
C LEU A 170 -5.73 16.51 22.51
N ASP A 171 -7.02 16.69 22.74
CA ASP A 171 -8.09 15.83 22.24
C ASP A 171 -8.35 16.07 20.73
N ASP A 172 -9.23 15.30 20.13
CA ASP A 172 -9.56 15.41 18.71
C ASP A 172 -10.11 16.79 18.34
N VAL A 173 -10.92 17.41 19.20
CA VAL A 173 -11.51 18.73 18.96
C VAL A 173 -10.41 19.80 18.99
N SER A 174 -9.57 19.80 20.00
CA SER A 174 -8.44 20.71 20.14
C SER A 174 -7.41 20.52 19.03
N THR A 175 -7.20 19.31 18.55
CA THR A 175 -6.35 19.01 17.39
C THR A 175 -6.93 19.61 16.10
N ARG A 176 -8.26 19.57 15.90
CA ARG A 176 -8.91 20.25 14.76
C ARG A 176 -8.77 21.77 14.87
N ILE A 177 -8.98 22.34 16.08
CA ILE A 177 -8.78 23.77 16.33
C ILE A 177 -7.35 24.17 15.98
N LEU A 178 -6.34 23.38 16.40
CA LEU A 178 -4.93 23.62 16.08
C LEU A 178 -4.70 23.68 14.55
N ASN A 179 -5.30 22.75 13.80
CA ASN A 179 -5.21 22.75 12.33
C ASN A 179 -5.86 24.00 11.71
N TYR A 180 -7.02 24.45 12.22
CA TYR A 180 -7.68 25.64 11.71
C TYR A 180 -6.85 26.91 11.95
N ILE A 181 -6.23 27.05 13.12
CA ILE A 181 -5.52 28.29 13.47
C ILE A 181 -4.06 28.33 12.96
N ALA A 182 -3.51 27.20 12.53
CA ALA A 182 -2.15 27.10 12.04
C ALA A 182 -1.76 28.17 11.00
N PRO A 183 -2.65 28.58 10.06
CA PRO A 183 -2.36 29.66 9.10
C PRO A 183 -2.18 31.04 9.73
N VAL A 184 -2.71 31.29 10.93
CA VAL A 184 -2.76 32.61 11.57
C VAL A 184 -1.41 32.99 12.15
N ALA A 185 -0.83 32.13 12.98
CA ALA A 185 0.44 32.34 13.66
C ALA A 185 1.44 31.18 13.46
N PRO A 186 1.88 30.93 12.20
CA PRO A 186 2.71 29.75 11.89
C PRO A 186 4.05 29.75 12.64
N GLY A 187 4.63 30.90 12.96
CA GLY A 187 5.87 31.00 13.74
C GLY A 187 5.67 30.57 15.19
N ALA A 188 4.64 31.11 15.86
CA ALA A 188 4.32 30.74 17.24
C ALA A 188 3.94 29.27 17.36
N LEU A 189 3.20 28.73 16.37
CA LEU A 189 2.90 27.31 16.32
C LEU A 189 4.16 26.46 16.20
N LEU A 190 5.11 26.83 15.32
CA LEU A 190 6.36 26.09 15.18
C LEU A 190 7.16 26.13 16.48
N GLU A 191 7.27 27.27 17.15
CA GLU A 191 7.94 27.42 18.45
C GLU A 191 7.30 26.49 19.49
N ARG A 192 5.96 26.45 19.56
CA ARG A 192 5.24 25.57 20.49
C ARG A 192 5.47 24.09 20.19
N ILE A 193 5.50 23.69 18.90
CA ILE A 193 5.83 22.33 18.49
C ILE A 193 7.27 21.99 18.90
N GLU A 194 8.23 22.88 18.67
CA GLU A 194 9.64 22.65 19.03
C GLU A 194 9.79 22.42 20.53
N GLU A 195 9.26 23.32 21.35
CA GLU A 195 9.36 23.23 22.80
C GLU A 195 8.71 21.95 23.33
N THR A 196 7.54 21.59 22.79
CA THR A 196 6.82 20.37 23.16
C THR A 196 7.62 19.11 22.82
N LEU A 197 8.21 19.05 21.62
CA LEU A 197 8.99 17.89 21.17
C LEU A 197 10.33 17.76 21.92
N VAL A 198 10.93 18.88 22.33
CA VAL A 198 12.16 18.86 23.13
C VAL A 198 11.89 18.30 24.53
N THR A 199 10.79 18.69 25.17
CA THR A 199 10.44 18.27 26.53
C THR A 199 9.93 16.83 26.62
N SER A 200 9.31 16.28 25.57
CA SER A 200 8.65 14.97 25.59
C SER A 200 9.54 13.79 25.19
N ASN A 201 10.82 14.00 24.91
CA ASN A 201 11.76 12.97 24.42
C ASN A 201 11.27 12.13 23.22
N PHE A 202 10.27 12.61 22.48
CA PHE A 202 9.69 11.93 21.31
C PHE A 202 9.07 10.54 21.58
N GLU A 203 9.00 10.07 22.82
CA GLU A 203 8.46 8.74 23.16
C GLU A 203 7.01 8.56 22.66
N HIS A 204 6.19 9.59 22.76
CA HIS A 204 4.79 9.57 22.29
C HIS A 204 4.68 9.39 20.76
N PHE A 205 5.76 9.61 20.00
CA PHE A 205 5.75 9.54 18.55
C PHE A 205 6.23 8.19 18.00
N LYS A 206 6.59 7.22 18.84
CA LYS A 206 6.97 5.86 18.42
C LYS A 206 5.78 5.10 17.81
N SER A 207 4.58 5.26 18.37
CA SER A 207 3.39 4.56 17.88
C SER A 207 2.86 5.19 16.59
N ARG A 208 2.72 4.37 15.54
CA ARG A 208 2.10 4.77 14.27
C ARG A 208 0.60 5.07 14.38
N TYR A 209 -0.04 4.60 15.43
CA TYR A 209 -1.48 4.77 15.68
C TYR A 209 -1.81 6.03 16.49
N ASN A 210 -0.83 6.86 16.79
CA ASN A 210 -1.05 8.10 17.51
C ASN A 210 -1.58 9.21 16.57
N PRO A 211 -2.84 9.68 16.71
CA PRO A 211 -3.42 10.68 15.82
C PRO A 211 -2.72 12.06 15.93
N GLN A 212 -2.22 12.43 17.13
CA GLN A 212 -1.46 13.68 17.31
C GLN A 212 -0.15 13.65 16.53
N ARG A 213 0.52 12.49 16.44
CA ARG A 213 1.72 12.31 15.61
C ARG A 213 1.43 12.67 14.15
N THR A 214 0.37 12.11 13.59
CA THR A 214 -0.03 12.36 12.19
C THR A 214 -0.36 13.84 11.97
N ALA A 215 -1.08 14.47 12.90
CA ALA A 215 -1.40 15.89 12.84
C ALA A 215 -0.14 16.78 12.88
N ILE A 216 0.81 16.50 13.76
CA ILE A 216 2.07 17.26 13.88
C ILE A 216 2.94 17.09 12.63
N ILE A 217 3.10 15.88 12.10
CA ILE A 217 3.84 15.65 10.86
C ILE A 217 3.21 16.46 9.72
N LYS A 218 1.87 16.46 9.60
CA LYS A 218 1.14 17.25 8.61
C LYS A 218 1.35 18.76 8.79
N LEU A 219 1.28 19.25 10.02
CA LEU A 219 1.51 20.67 10.33
C LEU A 219 2.95 21.07 10.00
N LEU A 220 3.95 20.30 10.40
CA LEU A 220 5.35 20.55 10.05
C LEU A 220 5.56 20.57 8.53
N GLN A 221 4.89 19.67 7.80
CA GLN A 221 4.91 19.65 6.34
C GLN A 221 4.31 20.93 5.75
N LEU A 222 3.18 21.40 6.27
CA LEU A 222 2.55 22.64 5.83
C LEU A 222 3.39 23.89 6.19
N LEU A 223 4.04 23.90 7.35
CA LEU A 223 4.92 24.98 7.78
C LEU A 223 6.22 25.05 6.98
N ALA A 224 6.78 23.90 6.57
CA ALA A 224 7.98 23.81 5.73
C ALA A 224 7.79 24.40 4.31
N TYR A 225 6.58 24.76 3.93
CA TYR A 225 6.31 25.47 2.67
C TYR A 225 7.08 26.79 2.58
N GLU A 226 7.11 27.58 3.65
CA GLU A 226 7.84 28.84 3.70
C GLU A 226 9.35 28.60 4.00
N SER A 227 10.23 29.11 3.14
CA SER A 227 11.69 28.89 3.26
C SER A 227 12.26 29.26 4.63
N LYS A 228 11.72 30.28 5.30
CA LYS A 228 12.17 30.71 6.64
C LYS A 228 11.90 29.68 7.76
N TYR A 229 10.94 28.77 7.58
CA TYR A 229 10.61 27.73 8.54
C TYR A 229 11.17 26.35 8.15
N PHE A 230 11.61 26.21 6.90
CA PHE A 230 11.98 24.94 6.29
C PHE A 230 12.98 24.14 7.15
N GLU A 231 14.11 24.73 7.47
CA GLU A 231 15.17 24.02 8.20
C GLU A 231 14.72 23.54 9.58
N ARG A 232 13.99 24.40 10.31
CA ARG A 232 13.43 24.05 11.62
C ARG A 232 12.45 22.87 11.51
N CYS A 233 11.51 22.95 10.56
CA CYS A 233 10.53 21.88 10.34
C CYS A 233 11.18 20.56 9.94
N ILE A 234 12.16 20.59 9.01
CA ILE A 234 12.83 19.37 8.56
C ILE A 234 13.65 18.74 9.69
N LYS A 235 14.34 19.53 10.51
CA LYS A 235 15.08 19.01 11.67
C LYS A 235 14.17 18.30 12.68
N LEU A 236 12.96 18.82 12.90
CA LEU A 236 11.95 18.15 13.75
C LEU A 236 11.45 16.86 13.11
N LEU A 237 11.14 16.88 11.80
CA LEU A 237 10.73 15.68 11.09
C LEU A 237 11.81 14.59 11.09
N ILE A 238 13.10 14.96 10.95
CA ILE A 238 14.24 14.04 11.06
C ILE A 238 14.26 13.40 12.46
N ARG A 239 14.08 14.17 13.53
CA ARG A 239 14.03 13.64 14.89
C ARG A 239 12.85 12.71 15.13
N ILE A 240 11.69 12.97 14.51
CA ILE A 240 10.54 12.04 14.51
C ILE A 240 10.89 10.77 13.74
N ALA A 241 11.51 10.90 12.57
CA ALA A 241 11.93 9.79 11.73
C ALA A 241 12.96 8.87 12.41
N ASP A 242 13.83 9.41 13.25
CA ASP A 242 14.81 8.65 14.05
C ASP A 242 14.12 7.65 15.03
N GLN A 243 12.86 7.89 15.38
CA GLN A 243 12.08 7.02 16.26
C GLN A 243 11.21 6.02 15.50
N GLU A 244 11.11 6.13 14.17
CA GLU A 244 10.28 5.23 13.36
C GLU A 244 10.96 3.86 13.20
N SER A 245 10.18 2.79 13.37
CA SER A 245 10.62 1.46 12.96
C SER A 245 10.69 1.37 11.43
N ALA A 246 11.61 0.55 10.92
CA ALA A 246 11.87 0.39 9.47
C ALA A 246 10.69 -0.16 8.63
N SER A 247 9.50 -0.31 9.20
CA SER A 247 8.32 -0.78 8.48
C SER A 247 7.84 0.26 7.45
N ASN A 248 7.49 -0.20 6.25
CA ASN A 248 6.91 0.59 5.16
C ASN A 248 5.59 1.25 5.59
N ASN A 249 5.66 2.45 6.15
CA ASN A 249 4.49 3.23 6.50
C ASN A 249 4.37 4.42 5.54
N TYR A 250 3.25 4.49 4.81
CA TYR A 250 2.93 5.60 3.88
C TYR A 250 2.97 6.98 4.57
N ASP A 251 2.60 7.05 5.86
CA ASP A 251 2.58 8.27 6.66
C ASP A 251 3.84 8.52 7.48
N SER A 252 4.96 7.84 7.17
CA SER A 252 6.21 8.05 7.88
C SER A 252 6.78 9.46 7.65
N ALA A 253 7.39 10.03 8.68
CA ALA A 253 8.10 11.30 8.59
C ALA A 253 9.22 11.22 7.54
N ARG A 254 9.94 10.08 7.46
CA ARG A 254 10.98 9.80 6.47
C ARG A 254 10.48 9.95 5.03
N ASN A 255 9.30 9.40 4.71
CA ASN A 255 8.71 9.54 3.39
C ASN A 255 8.25 10.97 3.08
N LYS A 256 7.78 11.71 4.09
CA LYS A 256 7.40 13.13 3.92
C LYS A 256 8.63 14.01 3.68
N ILE A 257 9.75 13.76 4.40
CA ILE A 257 11.02 14.48 4.20
C ILE A 257 11.52 14.34 2.77
N LYS A 258 11.55 13.12 2.22
CA LYS A 258 12.04 12.87 0.85
C LYS A 258 11.35 13.74 -0.20
N ARG A 259 10.05 13.98 -0.06
CA ARG A 259 9.28 14.78 -1.01
C ARG A 259 9.79 16.22 -1.17
N PHE A 260 10.34 16.81 -0.10
CA PHE A 260 10.90 18.15 -0.15
C PHE A 260 12.16 18.26 -0.99
N PHE A 261 12.81 17.15 -1.31
CA PHE A 261 14.01 17.08 -2.14
C PHE A 261 13.71 16.79 -3.62
N GLN A 262 12.44 16.70 -4.02
CA GLN A 262 12.06 16.62 -5.42
C GLN A 262 12.37 17.94 -6.14
N PRO A 263 12.86 17.87 -7.40
CA PRO A 263 13.15 19.09 -8.16
C PRO A 263 11.92 19.87 -8.59
N TYR A 264 10.74 19.25 -8.68
CA TYR A 264 9.50 19.89 -9.09
C TYR A 264 8.41 19.76 -8.05
N LEU A 265 7.67 20.87 -7.82
CA LEU A 265 6.43 20.91 -7.03
C LEU A 265 6.56 20.18 -5.67
N SER A 266 7.67 20.44 -5.01
CA SER A 266 8.08 19.74 -3.79
C SER A 266 7.32 20.17 -2.52
N GLY A 267 6.34 21.06 -2.63
CA GLY A 267 5.56 21.57 -1.50
C GLY A 267 6.32 22.54 -0.60
N THR A 268 7.44 23.12 -1.07
CA THR A 268 8.23 24.11 -0.34
C THR A 268 8.93 25.08 -1.29
N HIS A 269 9.18 26.30 -0.81
CA HIS A 269 10.01 27.32 -1.46
C HIS A 269 11.43 27.43 -0.84
N ALA A 270 11.86 26.37 -0.13
CA ALA A 270 13.23 26.31 0.36
C ALA A 270 14.24 26.43 -0.78
N SER A 271 15.33 27.17 -0.57
CA SER A 271 16.39 27.33 -1.56
C SER A 271 17.19 26.03 -1.75
N LEU A 272 17.95 25.97 -2.84
CA LEU A 272 18.88 24.88 -3.10
C LEU A 272 19.89 24.73 -1.97
N GLU A 273 20.43 25.87 -1.48
CA GLU A 273 21.43 25.90 -0.41
C GLU A 273 20.88 25.31 0.90
N GLN A 274 19.65 25.66 1.28
CA GLN A 274 19.00 25.10 2.47
C GLN A 274 18.84 23.58 2.37
N ARG A 275 18.43 23.07 1.21
CA ARG A 275 18.25 21.64 0.99
C ARG A 275 19.60 20.91 1.00
N VAL A 276 20.61 21.45 0.34
CA VAL A 276 21.98 20.92 0.34
C VAL A 276 22.57 20.90 1.77
N ALA A 277 22.35 21.96 2.56
CA ALA A 277 22.83 22.01 3.94
C ALA A 277 22.24 20.90 4.82
N ILE A 278 20.91 20.72 4.78
CA ILE A 278 20.22 19.64 5.52
C ILE A 278 20.69 18.25 5.07
N MET A 279 20.81 18.06 3.76
CA MET A 279 21.27 16.78 3.20
C MET A 279 22.68 16.45 3.67
N ASN A 280 23.61 17.40 3.59
CA ASN A 280 24.98 17.21 4.07
C ASN A 280 25.02 16.93 5.58
N GLU A 281 24.21 17.66 6.39
CA GLU A 281 24.12 17.39 7.84
C GLU A 281 23.68 15.93 8.12
N CYS A 282 22.78 15.39 7.30
CA CYS A 282 22.38 13.98 7.41
C CYS A 282 23.48 13.02 6.96
N ILE A 283 24.11 13.27 5.80
CA ILE A 283 25.16 12.41 5.24
C ILE A 283 26.38 12.35 6.16
N ASP A 284 26.76 13.49 6.74
CA ASP A 284 27.92 13.60 7.61
C ASP A 284 27.64 13.15 9.07
N SER A 285 26.41 12.67 9.35
CA SER A 285 26.01 12.19 10.67
C SER A 285 26.75 10.91 11.08
N SER A 286 27.06 10.78 12.37
CA SER A 286 27.56 9.53 12.94
C SER A 286 26.53 8.40 12.99
N MET A 287 25.23 8.73 12.93
CA MET A 287 24.12 7.77 12.95
C MET A 287 23.90 7.16 11.56
N ALA A 288 23.98 5.84 11.44
CA ALA A 288 23.82 5.13 10.17
C ALA A 288 22.47 5.42 9.49
N GLU A 289 21.37 5.42 10.26
CA GLU A 289 20.02 5.70 9.72
C GLU A 289 19.89 7.13 9.18
N ARG A 290 20.53 8.12 9.80
CA ARG A 290 20.54 9.48 9.26
C ARG A 290 21.38 9.58 7.99
N ARG A 291 22.55 8.92 7.93
CA ARG A 291 23.34 8.85 6.70
C ARG A 291 22.51 8.25 5.56
N ARG A 292 21.84 7.13 5.84
CA ARG A 292 20.96 6.50 4.88
C ARG A 292 19.82 7.43 4.41
N MET A 293 19.21 8.19 5.32
CA MET A 293 18.21 9.20 4.98
C MET A 293 18.78 10.30 4.07
N GLY A 294 20.01 10.78 4.33
CA GLY A 294 20.72 11.75 3.48
C GLY A 294 20.96 11.20 2.07
N ILE A 295 21.34 9.94 1.93
CA ILE A 295 21.49 9.25 0.64
C ILE A 295 20.14 9.13 -0.09
N GLU A 296 19.05 8.82 0.61
CA GLU A 296 17.71 8.78 0.02
C GLU A 296 17.22 10.17 -0.45
N MET A 297 17.56 11.24 0.29
CA MET A 297 17.30 12.62 -0.15
C MET A 297 18.07 12.93 -1.45
N LEU A 298 19.33 12.53 -1.52
CA LEU A 298 20.21 12.72 -2.70
C LEU A 298 19.66 11.96 -3.91
N GLU A 299 19.24 10.72 -3.73
CA GLU A 299 18.62 9.92 -4.77
C GLU A 299 17.31 10.54 -5.27
N THR A 300 16.50 11.09 -4.36
CA THR A 300 15.24 11.76 -4.67
C THR A 300 15.47 13.07 -5.42
N ALA A 301 16.50 13.84 -5.04
CA ALA A 301 16.87 15.11 -5.69
C ALA A 301 17.28 14.93 -7.15
N LEU A 302 17.79 13.76 -7.51
CA LEU A 302 18.14 13.38 -8.88
C LEU A 302 17.06 12.52 -9.55
N GLY A 303 15.93 12.28 -8.88
CA GLY A 303 14.77 11.59 -9.45
C GLY A 303 14.22 12.36 -10.64
N GLY A 304 13.80 11.62 -11.70
CA GLY A 304 13.02 12.20 -12.80
C GLY A 304 11.67 12.70 -12.29
N PRO A 305 10.88 13.42 -13.15
CA PRO A 305 9.61 13.97 -12.74
C PRO A 305 8.71 12.84 -12.25
N PRO A 306 8.52 12.70 -10.98
CA PRO A 306 7.37 12.00 -10.53
C PRO A 306 6.33 13.04 -10.43
N TRP A 307 5.47 12.76 -11.00
CA TRP A 307 4.14 12.79 -10.57
C TRP A 307 4.01 13.66 -9.32
N THR A 308 3.48 14.82 -9.59
CA THR A 308 2.92 15.72 -8.64
C THR A 308 2.32 14.93 -7.48
N GLY A 309 2.93 14.98 -6.33
CA GLY A 309 2.21 14.66 -5.12
C GLY A 309 1.08 15.67 -5.02
N PHE A 310 -0.12 15.33 -5.49
CA PHE A 310 -1.33 16.07 -5.20
C PHE A 310 -1.52 16.03 -3.68
N GLY A 311 -0.80 16.90 -2.99
CA GLY A 311 -1.01 17.18 -1.58
C GLY A 311 -1.97 18.34 -1.45
N ILE A 312 -2.81 18.31 -0.43
CA ILE A 312 -3.61 19.47 -0.04
C ILE A 312 -2.61 20.55 0.38
N ASN A 313 -2.41 21.56 -0.48
CA ASN A 313 -1.54 22.70 -0.16
C ASN A 313 -2.33 23.85 0.49
N GLU A 314 -3.63 23.68 0.69
CA GLU A 314 -4.46 24.67 1.34
C GLU A 314 -4.02 24.92 2.78
N PHE A 315 -3.86 26.19 3.13
CA PHE A 315 -3.47 26.62 4.47
C PHE A 315 -4.25 27.86 4.86
N GLY A 316 -5.50 27.65 5.26
CA GLY A 316 -6.46 28.72 5.47
C GLY A 316 -6.70 29.53 4.19
N ALA A 317 -6.73 30.86 4.33
CA ALA A 317 -6.86 31.78 3.20
C ALA A 317 -5.51 32.27 2.66
N ARG A 318 -4.40 31.64 3.03
CA ARG A 318 -3.08 32.02 2.49
C ARG A 318 -2.96 31.53 1.05
N PRO A 319 -2.57 32.40 0.10
CA PRO A 319 -2.33 31.98 -1.27
C PRO A 319 -1.10 31.07 -1.29
N ARG A 320 -1.25 29.88 -1.85
CA ARG A 320 -0.17 28.89 -2.01
C ARG A 320 -0.25 28.24 -3.37
N ASP A 321 0.92 28.01 -3.95
CA ASP A 321 1.13 27.13 -5.09
C ASP A 321 1.62 25.74 -4.60
N TYR A 322 2.14 24.92 -5.52
CA TYR A 322 2.68 23.59 -5.19
C TYR A 322 4.16 23.60 -4.79
N GLY A 323 4.74 24.78 -4.52
CA GLY A 323 6.14 24.96 -4.15
C GLY A 323 7.07 25.12 -5.35
N PHE A 324 8.35 24.86 -5.12
CA PHE A 324 9.43 25.11 -6.08
C PHE A 324 9.15 24.55 -7.47
N ARG A 325 9.21 25.41 -8.47
CA ARG A 325 9.07 25.08 -9.88
C ARG A 325 10.24 25.72 -10.63
N PRO A 326 11.35 24.99 -10.79
CA PRO A 326 12.54 25.56 -11.39
C PRO A 326 12.35 25.94 -12.87
N SER A 327 12.95 27.04 -13.27
CA SER A 327 13.32 27.31 -14.66
C SER A 327 14.36 26.28 -15.13
N TYR A 328 14.63 26.27 -16.44
CA TYR A 328 15.65 25.36 -16.97
C TYR A 328 17.03 25.61 -16.34
N ASP A 329 17.44 26.87 -16.17
CA ASP A 329 18.74 27.23 -15.61
C ASP A 329 18.83 26.87 -14.12
N GLU A 330 17.75 27.06 -13.36
CA GLU A 330 17.67 26.62 -11.96
C GLU A 330 17.71 25.10 -11.84
N LEU A 331 17.09 24.35 -12.75
CA LEU A 331 17.19 22.90 -12.79
C LEU A 331 18.62 22.45 -13.11
N VAL A 332 19.29 23.11 -14.06
CA VAL A 332 20.69 22.81 -14.37
C VAL A 332 21.57 23.09 -13.14
N ALA A 333 21.40 24.24 -12.46
CA ALA A 333 22.12 24.55 -11.23
C ALA A 333 21.84 23.53 -10.11
N TRP A 334 20.61 23.08 -9.98
CA TRP A 334 20.20 22.00 -9.09
C TRP A 334 20.97 20.72 -9.38
N LEU A 335 20.96 20.23 -10.61
CA LEU A 335 21.67 19.03 -11.02
C LEU A 335 23.19 19.15 -10.82
N PHE A 336 23.77 20.34 -11.07
CA PHE A 336 25.20 20.60 -10.81
C PHE A 336 25.54 20.38 -9.35
N ALA A 337 24.78 20.95 -8.42
CA ALA A 337 25.03 20.86 -7.00
C ALA A 337 24.99 19.40 -6.51
N PHE A 338 23.98 18.64 -6.92
CA PHE A 338 23.84 17.24 -6.48
C PHE A 338 24.84 16.29 -7.16
N ILE A 339 25.26 16.56 -8.40
CA ILE A 339 26.35 15.81 -9.04
C ILE A 339 27.67 16.09 -8.29
N ASP A 340 27.95 17.32 -7.84
CA ASP A 340 29.14 17.61 -7.06
C ASP A 340 29.15 16.84 -5.73
N ILE A 341 28.00 16.71 -5.07
CA ILE A 341 27.89 15.87 -3.86
C ILE A 341 28.19 14.40 -4.21
N LEU A 342 27.63 13.87 -5.29
CA LEU A 342 27.89 12.48 -5.72
C LEU A 342 29.37 12.25 -6.05
N VAL A 343 30.03 13.19 -6.72
CA VAL A 343 31.47 13.08 -7.00
C VAL A 343 32.27 13.12 -5.71
N ARG A 344 31.97 14.04 -4.77
CA ARG A 344 32.63 14.10 -3.46
C ARG A 344 32.49 12.80 -2.69
N LEU A 345 31.29 12.24 -2.63
CA LEU A 345 31.01 10.98 -1.93
C LEU A 345 31.65 9.79 -2.66
N GLY A 346 31.52 9.72 -3.99
CA GLY A 346 32.04 8.63 -4.83
C GLY A 346 33.57 8.59 -4.94
N THR A 347 34.27 9.56 -4.34
CA THR A 347 35.72 9.63 -4.24
C THR A 347 36.20 9.89 -2.80
N SER A 348 35.37 9.55 -1.81
CA SER A 348 35.60 9.91 -0.39
C SER A 348 36.56 8.99 0.35
N GLY A 349 36.86 7.81 -0.16
CA GLY A 349 37.62 6.77 0.54
C GLY A 349 36.77 5.98 1.55
N VAL A 350 35.47 6.24 1.64
CA VAL A 350 34.53 5.49 2.49
C VAL A 350 33.71 4.54 1.61
N PRO A 351 33.96 3.22 1.63
CA PRO A 351 33.41 2.29 0.65
C PRO A 351 31.88 2.36 0.48
N GLU A 352 31.14 2.37 1.59
CA GLU A 352 29.65 2.42 1.56
C GLU A 352 29.12 3.68 0.87
N LEU A 353 29.70 4.85 1.15
CA LEU A 353 29.30 6.12 0.54
C LEU A 353 29.72 6.19 -0.92
N GLU A 354 30.89 5.65 -1.25
CA GLU A 354 31.35 5.56 -2.64
C GLU A 354 30.39 4.70 -3.49
N ASP A 355 30.07 3.52 -3.01
CA ASP A 355 29.20 2.59 -3.74
C ASP A 355 27.81 3.17 -3.93
N ASP A 356 27.20 3.77 -2.91
CA ASP A 356 25.90 4.44 -3.01
C ASP A 356 25.93 5.59 -4.02
N ALA A 357 26.92 6.47 -3.94
CA ALA A 357 27.04 7.63 -4.82
C ALA A 357 27.23 7.21 -6.29
N ARG A 358 28.08 6.21 -6.53
CA ARG A 358 28.36 5.66 -7.85
C ARG A 358 27.12 4.98 -8.45
N ARG A 359 26.40 4.20 -7.63
CA ARG A 359 25.15 3.57 -7.99
C ARG A 359 24.10 4.61 -8.35
N ILE A 360 23.87 5.62 -7.52
CA ILE A 360 22.87 6.67 -7.76
C ILE A 360 23.16 7.41 -9.06
N LEU A 361 24.41 7.82 -9.30
CA LEU A 361 24.72 8.52 -10.55
C LEU A 361 24.54 7.63 -11.77
N ALA A 362 24.87 6.35 -11.70
CA ALA A 362 24.63 5.39 -12.77
C ALA A 362 23.14 5.23 -13.06
N ASP A 363 22.30 5.07 -12.02
CA ASP A 363 20.84 4.90 -12.15
C ASP A 363 20.15 6.13 -12.72
N LYS A 364 20.63 7.31 -12.40
CA LYS A 364 20.07 8.58 -12.88
C LYS A 364 20.72 9.11 -14.15
N PHE A 365 21.80 8.50 -14.65
CA PHE A 365 22.61 8.97 -15.76
C PHE A 365 21.77 9.32 -16.99
N ARG A 366 20.93 8.40 -17.46
CA ARG A 366 20.10 8.59 -18.64
C ARG A 366 19.08 9.72 -18.48
N TRP A 367 18.50 9.88 -17.28
CA TRP A 367 17.56 10.97 -17.03
C TRP A 367 18.27 12.33 -17.01
N ILE A 368 19.41 12.41 -16.34
CA ILE A 368 20.23 13.63 -16.26
C ILE A 368 20.73 14.01 -17.66
N TRP A 369 21.15 13.03 -18.46
CA TRP A 369 21.65 13.24 -19.82
C TRP A 369 20.66 13.98 -20.74
N ARG A 370 19.36 13.84 -20.54
CA ARG A 370 18.33 14.51 -21.33
C ARG A 370 18.41 16.05 -21.25
N HIS A 371 19.03 16.58 -20.22
CA HIS A 371 19.17 18.01 -20.00
C HIS A 371 20.49 18.50 -20.60
N GLY A 372 20.44 19.13 -21.79
CA GLY A 372 21.62 19.50 -22.54
C GLY A 372 22.67 20.32 -21.76
N GLY A 373 22.24 21.28 -20.91
CA GLY A 373 23.11 22.13 -20.12
C GLY A 373 23.96 21.43 -19.07
N ILE A 374 23.62 20.16 -18.71
CA ILE A 374 24.35 19.41 -17.68
C ILE A 374 25.34 18.39 -18.26
N ARG A 375 25.30 18.10 -19.56
CA ARG A 375 26.05 17.00 -20.19
C ARG A 375 27.55 17.06 -19.96
N SER A 376 28.16 18.24 -20.09
CA SER A 376 29.60 18.41 -19.80
C SER A 376 29.95 18.06 -18.35
N LYS A 377 29.16 18.54 -17.40
CA LYS A 377 29.35 18.24 -15.98
C LYS A 377 29.20 16.75 -15.66
N LEU A 378 28.21 16.09 -16.28
CA LEU A 378 27.98 14.66 -16.13
C LEU A 378 29.15 13.81 -16.67
N ILE A 379 29.70 14.22 -17.83
CA ILE A 379 30.89 13.58 -18.42
C ILE A 379 32.10 13.74 -17.50
N ASP A 380 32.35 14.97 -16.99
CA ASP A 380 33.46 15.22 -16.07
C ASP A 380 33.31 14.43 -14.76
N ALA A 381 32.10 14.33 -14.25
CA ALA A 381 31.79 13.52 -13.07
C ALA A 381 32.09 12.03 -13.33
N ALA A 382 31.63 11.50 -14.48
CA ALA A 382 31.89 10.13 -14.87
C ALA A 382 33.40 9.81 -14.97
N ARG A 383 34.16 10.72 -15.60
CA ARG A 383 35.64 10.60 -15.71
C ARG A 383 36.33 10.63 -14.35
N LYS A 384 35.93 11.53 -13.45
CA LYS A 384 36.50 11.61 -12.09
C LYS A 384 36.24 10.35 -11.29
N LEU A 385 35.00 9.82 -11.31
CA LEU A 385 34.64 8.58 -10.62
C LEU A 385 35.45 7.39 -11.19
N HIS A 386 35.58 7.31 -12.54
CA HIS A 386 36.32 6.23 -13.19
C HIS A 386 37.83 6.34 -12.90
N ALA A 387 38.40 7.54 -12.86
CA ALA A 387 39.82 7.76 -12.55
C ALA A 387 40.18 7.39 -11.11
N HIS A 388 39.23 7.56 -10.16
CA HIS A 388 39.40 7.17 -8.77
C HIS A 388 39.40 5.63 -8.61
N ARG A 389 38.44 4.97 -9.22
CA ARG A 389 38.29 3.50 -9.28
C ARG A 389 37.46 3.16 -10.53
N PRO A 390 37.79 2.08 -11.29
CA PRO A 390 36.99 1.64 -12.42
C PRO A 390 35.49 1.65 -12.11
N TRP A 391 34.69 2.25 -13.01
CA TRP A 391 33.25 2.49 -12.77
C TRP A 391 32.37 1.67 -13.72
N GLY A 392 32.24 0.37 -13.43
CA GLY A 392 31.48 -0.59 -14.25
C GLY A 392 30.00 -0.24 -14.39
N GLU A 393 29.35 0.24 -13.30
CA GLU A 393 27.95 0.69 -13.31
C GLU A 393 27.76 1.92 -14.22
N GLY A 394 28.75 2.83 -14.19
CA GLY A 394 28.74 4.02 -15.05
C GLY A 394 28.86 3.65 -16.52
N TRP A 395 29.78 2.74 -16.84
CA TRP A 395 29.90 2.20 -18.19
C TRP A 395 28.56 1.58 -18.69
N LYS A 396 27.93 0.74 -17.88
CA LYS A 396 26.60 0.18 -18.18
C LYS A 396 25.55 1.28 -18.38
N ALA A 397 25.56 2.32 -17.55
CA ALA A 397 24.61 3.42 -17.65
C ALA A 397 24.76 4.20 -18.97
N VAL A 398 26.00 4.43 -19.39
CA VAL A 398 26.31 5.06 -20.69
C VAL A 398 25.82 4.16 -21.82
N ARG A 399 26.14 2.87 -21.82
CA ARG A 399 25.66 1.88 -22.81
C ARG A 399 24.13 1.81 -22.85
N SER A 400 23.47 1.76 -21.70
CA SER A 400 22.01 1.79 -21.61
C SER A 400 21.43 3.07 -22.21
N THR A 401 22.13 4.18 -22.07
CA THR A 401 21.73 5.46 -22.68
C THR A 401 21.89 5.42 -24.19
N ILE A 402 23.01 4.91 -24.71
CA ILE A 402 23.26 4.71 -26.15
C ILE A 402 22.20 3.76 -26.74
N TYR A 403 21.94 2.63 -26.11
CA TYR A 403 20.91 1.68 -26.53
C TYR A 403 19.53 2.34 -26.65
N PHE A 404 19.15 3.19 -25.68
CA PHE A 404 17.91 3.95 -25.74
C PHE A 404 17.83 4.89 -26.94
N PHE A 405 18.93 5.58 -27.30
CA PHE A 405 18.98 6.41 -28.53
C PHE A 405 18.72 5.58 -29.77
N HIS A 406 19.34 4.41 -29.89
CA HIS A 406 19.16 3.51 -31.05
C HIS A 406 17.71 3.00 -31.14
N THR A 407 17.11 2.61 -30.02
CA THR A 407 15.74 2.07 -29.99
C THR A 407 14.73 3.14 -30.35
N LYS A 408 14.83 4.34 -29.70
CA LYS A 408 13.92 5.45 -29.97
C LYS A 408 14.00 6.00 -31.41
N ARG A 409 15.18 5.98 -32.02
CA ARG A 409 15.37 6.45 -33.38
C ARG A 409 14.74 5.51 -34.42
N LYS A 410 14.61 4.23 -34.13
CA LYS A 410 13.86 3.28 -35.00
C LYS A 410 12.36 3.62 -35.00
N ASP A 411 11.83 4.07 -33.89
CA ASP A 411 10.41 4.35 -33.71
C ASP A 411 10.02 5.79 -34.10
N ASN A 412 11.00 6.71 -34.16
CA ASN A 412 10.76 8.13 -34.47
C ASN A 412 12.01 8.81 -35.05
N GLU A 413 11.89 9.32 -36.26
CA GLU A 413 12.98 10.00 -36.99
C GLU A 413 13.38 11.36 -36.39
N ASP A 414 12.52 12.00 -35.60
CA ASP A 414 12.75 13.30 -34.93
C ASP A 414 13.66 13.21 -33.68
N VAL A 415 14.18 12.02 -33.34
CA VAL A 415 15.08 11.88 -32.20
C VAL A 415 16.47 12.39 -32.52
N GLU A 416 17.04 13.23 -31.62
CA GLU A 416 18.43 13.71 -31.71
C GLU A 416 19.39 12.58 -32.08
N PRO A 417 20.32 12.77 -33.04
CA PRO A 417 21.32 11.78 -33.38
C PRO A 417 22.20 11.48 -32.16
N LEU A 418 22.68 10.24 -32.08
CA LEU A 418 23.54 9.79 -30.98
C LEU A 418 24.78 10.71 -30.87
N PRO A 419 24.98 11.40 -29.72
CA PRO A 419 26.12 12.30 -29.57
C PRO A 419 27.45 11.52 -29.57
N GLU A 420 28.41 11.89 -30.41
CA GLU A 420 29.73 11.26 -30.53
C GLU A 420 30.48 11.25 -29.16
N ILE A 421 30.29 12.28 -28.36
CA ILE A 421 30.90 12.38 -27.03
C ILE A 421 30.42 11.27 -26.08
N LEU A 422 29.19 10.77 -26.23
CA LEU A 422 28.66 9.67 -25.43
C LEU A 422 29.33 8.33 -25.81
N VAL A 423 29.57 8.12 -27.12
CA VAL A 423 30.29 6.96 -27.63
C VAL A 423 31.77 7.03 -27.18
N THR A 424 32.35 8.21 -27.17
CA THR A 424 33.74 8.41 -26.66
C THR A 424 33.80 8.08 -25.16
N LEU A 425 32.84 8.58 -24.38
CA LEU A 425 32.76 8.29 -22.94
C LEU A 425 32.57 6.79 -22.67
N GLU A 426 31.77 6.11 -23.47
CA GLU A 426 31.58 4.65 -23.37
C GLU A 426 32.92 3.92 -23.48
N ARG A 427 33.74 4.24 -24.51
CA ARG A 427 35.06 3.63 -24.70
C ARG A 427 36.07 3.98 -23.61
N GLU A 428 35.98 5.20 -23.04
CA GLU A 428 36.82 5.63 -21.93
C GLU A 428 36.53 4.82 -20.66
N LEU A 429 35.24 4.54 -20.38
CA LEU A 429 34.78 3.81 -19.20
C LEU A 429 34.82 2.28 -19.35
N GLU A 430 35.03 1.78 -20.57
CA GLU A 430 35.04 0.34 -20.87
C GLU A 430 36.05 -0.41 -19.95
N PRO A 431 35.62 -1.52 -19.30
CA PRO A 431 36.51 -2.35 -18.52
C PRO A 431 37.69 -2.88 -19.36
N LYS A 432 38.93 -2.56 -18.98
CA LYS A 432 40.15 -2.88 -19.73
C LYS A 432 40.92 -4.06 -19.18
N ASP A 433 40.71 -4.40 -17.95
CA ASP A 433 41.33 -5.52 -17.28
C ASP A 433 40.30 -6.58 -16.90
N LEU A 434 40.79 -7.77 -16.55
CA LEU A 434 39.94 -8.93 -16.29
C LEU A 434 39.02 -8.74 -15.08
N VAL A 435 39.56 -8.18 -13.98
CA VAL A 435 38.79 -7.94 -12.74
C VAL A 435 37.69 -6.92 -12.99
N SER A 436 38.01 -5.81 -13.64
CA SER A 436 37.00 -4.78 -13.98
C SER A 436 35.92 -5.33 -14.92
N ALA A 437 36.27 -6.22 -15.86
CA ALA A 437 35.32 -6.87 -16.74
C ALA A 437 34.38 -7.81 -15.95
N ILE A 438 34.89 -8.61 -15.04
CA ILE A 438 34.11 -9.46 -14.14
C ILE A 438 33.15 -8.63 -13.29
N MET A 439 33.66 -7.56 -12.66
CA MET A 439 32.83 -6.64 -11.89
C MET A 439 31.70 -6.04 -12.72
N ALA A 440 31.94 -5.66 -13.97
CA ALA A 440 30.92 -5.07 -14.84
C ALA A 440 29.91 -6.08 -15.37
N TYR A 441 30.35 -7.22 -15.88
CA TYR A 441 29.48 -8.19 -16.55
C TYR A 441 28.79 -9.16 -15.60
N VAL A 442 29.43 -9.54 -14.48
CA VAL A 442 28.99 -10.63 -13.61
C VAL A 442 28.56 -10.14 -12.23
N LEU A 443 29.34 -9.25 -11.60
CA LEU A 443 29.19 -8.93 -10.18
C LEU A 443 28.52 -7.58 -9.89
N SER A 444 28.16 -6.81 -10.91
CA SER A 444 27.42 -5.55 -10.74
C SER A 444 25.93 -5.82 -10.57
N ASN A 445 25.27 -5.14 -9.61
CA ASN A 445 23.86 -5.32 -9.30
C ASN A 445 22.88 -4.58 -10.22
N ARG A 446 23.36 -3.95 -11.29
CA ARG A 446 22.55 -3.21 -12.23
C ARG A 446 21.81 -4.15 -13.19
N ARG A 447 20.49 -3.95 -13.30
CA ARG A 447 19.59 -4.82 -14.10
C ARG A 447 19.59 -4.56 -15.60
N ASP A 448 20.32 -3.55 -16.12
CA ASP A 448 20.38 -3.18 -17.55
C ASP A 448 21.25 -4.15 -18.37
N PHE A 449 21.06 -5.46 -18.20
CA PHE A 449 21.89 -6.49 -18.83
C PHE A 449 21.78 -6.50 -20.36
N TRP A 450 20.65 -6.07 -20.94
CA TRP A 450 20.48 -5.92 -22.38
C TRP A 450 21.45 -4.90 -23.01
N ALA A 451 21.91 -3.93 -22.25
CA ALA A 451 22.89 -2.94 -22.67
C ALA A 451 24.33 -3.48 -22.69
N LEU A 452 24.56 -4.70 -22.20
CA LEU A 452 25.88 -5.34 -22.19
C LEU A 452 26.23 -6.00 -23.51
N ASP A 453 25.24 -6.27 -24.39
CA ASP A 453 25.52 -6.76 -25.74
C ASP A 453 26.16 -5.65 -26.58
N ALA A 454 27.28 -5.97 -27.23
CA ALA A 454 28.09 -5.01 -27.98
C ALA A 454 27.47 -4.60 -29.32
N ASP A 455 26.60 -5.45 -29.88
CA ASP A 455 26.07 -5.23 -31.22
C ASP A 455 24.68 -4.59 -31.22
N TYR A 456 24.65 -3.25 -31.09
CA TYR A 456 23.44 -2.48 -31.30
C TYR A 456 22.84 -2.62 -32.71
N GLU A 457 23.60 -3.12 -33.69
CA GLU A 457 23.17 -3.27 -35.07
C GLU A 457 22.33 -4.53 -35.33
N HIS A 458 22.40 -5.55 -34.47
CA HIS A 458 21.68 -6.82 -34.61
C HIS A 458 20.24 -6.78 -34.06
N GLN A 459 19.67 -5.64 -33.94
CA GLN A 459 18.33 -5.42 -33.32
C GLN A 459 17.17 -5.68 -34.26
N GLY A 460 17.00 -6.88 -34.68
CA GLY A 460 15.82 -7.34 -35.36
C GLY A 460 15.33 -8.64 -34.73
N THR A 461 14.25 -8.59 -33.96
CA THR A 461 13.41 -9.71 -33.51
C THR A 461 13.93 -10.65 -32.44
N ASN A 462 13.13 -10.78 -31.37
CA ASN A 462 13.07 -11.87 -30.35
C ASN A 462 14.35 -12.26 -29.63
N LYS A 463 14.87 -11.42 -28.76
CA LYS A 463 16.30 -11.56 -28.47
C LYS A 463 16.69 -11.61 -27.02
N PHE A 464 15.72 -11.67 -26.14
CA PHE A 464 16.04 -11.86 -24.72
C PHE A 464 16.79 -13.17 -24.47
N SER A 465 16.36 -14.25 -25.11
CA SER A 465 17.02 -15.57 -25.00
C SER A 465 18.39 -15.61 -25.65
N GLU A 466 18.57 -14.93 -26.78
CA GLU A 466 19.87 -14.85 -27.47
C GLU A 466 20.87 -13.97 -26.70
N ILE A 467 20.47 -12.79 -26.26
CA ILE A 467 21.29 -11.92 -25.38
C ILE A 467 21.71 -12.68 -24.13
N ARG A 468 20.77 -13.39 -23.50
CA ARG A 468 21.08 -14.22 -22.32
C ARG A 468 22.14 -15.27 -22.62
N LYS A 469 22.06 -15.97 -23.77
CA LYS A 469 23.08 -16.97 -24.20
C LYS A 469 24.45 -16.33 -24.37
N ILE A 470 24.52 -15.17 -25.02
CA ILE A 470 25.78 -14.43 -25.23
C ILE A 470 26.41 -14.03 -23.91
N LEU A 471 25.58 -13.48 -22.96
CA LEU A 471 26.07 -13.06 -21.66
C LEU A 471 26.46 -14.23 -20.77
N CYS A 472 25.73 -15.35 -20.82
CA CYS A 472 26.13 -16.60 -20.18
C CYS A 472 27.49 -17.09 -20.69
N ALA A 473 27.69 -17.16 -22.01
CA ALA A 473 28.96 -17.55 -22.61
C ALA A 473 30.11 -16.58 -22.25
N LYS A 474 29.82 -15.27 -22.18
CA LYS A 474 30.79 -14.26 -21.75
C LYS A 474 31.16 -14.44 -20.27
N ALA A 475 30.19 -14.68 -19.40
CA ALA A 475 30.43 -14.92 -17.97
C ALA A 475 31.25 -16.19 -17.74
N PHE A 476 30.91 -17.28 -18.44
CA PHE A 476 31.70 -18.51 -18.42
C PHE A 476 33.15 -18.25 -18.84
N LYS A 477 33.37 -17.57 -19.98
CA LYS A 477 34.69 -17.24 -20.49
C LYS A 477 35.49 -16.41 -19.47
N LEU A 478 34.87 -15.39 -18.86
CA LEU A 478 35.53 -14.58 -17.84
C LEU A 478 35.93 -15.40 -16.61
N GLY A 479 35.08 -16.35 -16.19
CA GLY A 479 35.42 -17.28 -15.11
C GLY A 479 36.59 -18.17 -15.44
N HIS A 480 36.63 -18.74 -16.67
CA HIS A 480 37.74 -19.57 -17.14
C HIS A 480 39.06 -18.76 -17.16
N GLU A 481 39.04 -17.58 -17.83
CA GLU A 481 40.22 -16.72 -17.93
C GLU A 481 40.73 -16.30 -16.52
N PHE A 482 39.81 -16.04 -15.59
CA PHE A 482 40.20 -15.69 -14.21
C PHE A 482 40.87 -16.85 -13.48
N ALA A 483 40.32 -18.05 -13.59
CA ALA A 483 40.89 -19.24 -12.94
C ALA A 483 42.26 -19.63 -13.48
N VAL A 484 42.53 -19.36 -14.79
CA VAL A 484 43.85 -19.59 -15.42
C VAL A 484 44.85 -18.49 -15.11
N SER A 485 44.36 -17.31 -14.68
CA SER A 485 45.20 -16.15 -14.40
C SER A 485 45.93 -16.27 -13.04
N SER A 486 46.77 -15.27 -12.75
CA SER A 486 47.47 -15.15 -11.47
C SER A 486 46.66 -14.36 -10.41
N HIS A 487 45.40 -13.93 -10.73
CA HIS A 487 44.54 -13.17 -9.82
C HIS A 487 43.98 -14.05 -8.70
N GLY A 488 43.92 -13.49 -7.51
CA GLY A 488 43.30 -14.13 -6.35
C GLY A 488 41.80 -13.84 -6.25
N LEU A 489 41.01 -14.77 -5.70
CA LEU A 489 39.57 -14.60 -5.49
C LEU A 489 39.24 -13.42 -4.55
N ASP A 490 40.16 -13.02 -3.70
CA ASP A 490 40.07 -11.86 -2.81
C ASP A 490 39.91 -10.54 -3.57
N GLU A 491 40.43 -10.44 -4.80
CA GLU A 491 40.24 -9.28 -5.68
C GLU A 491 38.78 -9.08 -6.12
N LEU A 492 37.99 -10.14 -6.11
CA LEU A 492 36.55 -10.10 -6.44
C LEU A 492 35.64 -9.93 -5.21
N CYS A 493 36.17 -10.11 -4.01
CA CYS A 493 35.41 -10.01 -2.77
C CYS A 493 35.26 -8.53 -2.31
N PRO A 494 34.14 -8.17 -1.64
CA PRO A 494 33.00 -9.05 -1.25
C PRO A 494 32.00 -9.34 -2.37
N ASN A 495 32.09 -8.69 -3.54
CA ASN A 495 31.06 -8.72 -4.59
C ASN A 495 30.77 -10.14 -5.12
N LEU A 496 31.77 -11.04 -5.06
CA LEU A 496 31.63 -12.43 -5.53
C LEU A 496 30.43 -13.18 -4.87
N PHE A 497 30.18 -12.88 -3.59
CA PHE A 497 29.17 -13.57 -2.78
C PHE A 497 28.04 -12.65 -2.27
N LEU A 498 27.94 -11.41 -2.75
CA LEU A 498 26.83 -10.51 -2.35
C LEU A 498 25.49 -10.97 -2.93
N ARG A 499 24.44 -10.96 -2.10
CA ARG A 499 23.07 -11.34 -2.48
C ARG A 499 22.37 -10.20 -3.23
N ASP A 500 22.51 -10.15 -4.54
CA ASP A 500 21.95 -9.11 -5.40
C ASP A 500 21.16 -9.61 -6.63
N GLY A 501 20.99 -10.94 -6.73
CA GLY A 501 20.15 -11.57 -7.77
C GLY A 501 20.68 -11.50 -9.21
N MET A 502 21.99 -11.39 -9.40
CA MET A 502 22.58 -11.38 -10.76
C MET A 502 22.58 -12.77 -11.38
N PRO A 503 22.02 -12.93 -12.61
CA PRO A 503 21.76 -14.25 -13.20
C PRO A 503 23.00 -14.97 -13.72
N TYR A 504 24.14 -14.28 -13.92
CA TYR A 504 25.31 -14.86 -14.62
C TYR A 504 26.37 -15.43 -13.68
N ARG A 505 26.18 -15.36 -12.38
CA ARG A 505 27.13 -15.90 -11.38
C ARG A 505 27.28 -17.40 -11.46
N VAL A 506 26.20 -18.14 -11.78
CA VAL A 506 26.28 -19.59 -11.99
C VAL A 506 27.21 -19.90 -13.17
N GLU A 507 27.05 -19.24 -14.32
CA GLU A 507 27.88 -19.45 -15.50
C GLU A 507 29.33 -19.01 -15.25
N PHE A 508 29.56 -17.96 -14.47
CA PHE A 508 30.89 -17.57 -14.02
C PHE A 508 31.54 -18.65 -13.16
N GLY A 509 30.78 -19.22 -12.20
CA GLY A 509 31.23 -20.35 -11.38
C GLY A 509 31.60 -21.58 -12.19
N LYS A 510 30.82 -21.90 -13.25
CA LYS A 510 31.17 -22.94 -14.22
C LYS A 510 32.50 -22.65 -14.90
N GLY A 511 32.69 -21.42 -15.36
CA GLY A 511 33.94 -20.97 -15.94
C GLY A 511 35.14 -21.12 -15.00
N LEU A 512 34.97 -20.79 -13.71
CA LEU A 512 36.03 -20.98 -12.71
C LEU A 512 36.43 -22.44 -12.58
N ALA A 513 35.48 -23.38 -12.52
CA ALA A 513 35.79 -24.81 -12.46
C ALA A 513 36.47 -25.30 -13.72
N ASN A 514 35.99 -24.86 -14.88
CA ASN A 514 36.56 -25.25 -16.19
C ASN A 514 38.02 -24.77 -16.38
N GLY A 515 38.37 -23.59 -15.85
CA GLY A 515 39.72 -23.02 -15.91
C GLY A 515 40.64 -23.40 -14.76
N ALA A 516 40.10 -23.98 -13.68
CA ALA A 516 40.88 -24.30 -12.48
C ALA A 516 42.01 -25.33 -12.75
N PRO A 517 43.28 -25.02 -12.45
CA PRO A 517 44.36 -25.97 -12.63
C PRO A 517 44.25 -27.21 -11.75
N ASP A 518 43.67 -27.05 -10.56
CA ASP A 518 43.33 -28.07 -9.59
C ASP A 518 41.99 -27.73 -8.96
N LEU A 519 40.96 -28.51 -9.23
CA LEU A 519 39.58 -28.29 -8.77
C LEU A 519 39.46 -28.32 -7.22
N ARG A 520 40.26 -29.20 -6.54
CA ARG A 520 40.19 -29.32 -5.07
C ARG A 520 40.80 -28.11 -4.36
N ILE A 521 41.93 -27.64 -4.86
CA ILE A 521 42.60 -26.44 -4.31
C ILE A 521 41.71 -25.21 -4.56
N TYR A 522 41.16 -25.07 -5.74
CA TYR A 522 40.32 -23.94 -6.11
C TYR A 522 39.02 -23.92 -5.27
N TRP A 523 38.40 -25.07 -5.08
CA TRP A 523 37.26 -25.24 -4.19
C TRP A 523 37.55 -24.75 -2.78
N GLN A 524 38.67 -25.16 -2.19
CA GLN A 524 39.06 -24.72 -0.86
C GLN A 524 39.21 -23.19 -0.76
N GLN A 525 39.77 -22.56 -1.80
CA GLN A 525 39.89 -21.10 -1.86
C GLN A 525 38.52 -20.43 -1.94
N LEU A 526 37.58 -20.96 -2.72
CA LEU A 526 36.20 -20.44 -2.82
C LEU A 526 35.51 -20.49 -1.45
N VAL A 527 35.61 -21.62 -0.75
CA VAL A 527 34.96 -21.79 0.55
C VAL A 527 35.58 -20.85 1.60
N ILE A 528 36.90 -20.70 1.63
CA ILE A 528 37.59 -19.73 2.51
C ILE A 528 37.06 -18.32 2.27
N GLN A 529 36.94 -17.89 1.02
CA GLN A 529 36.45 -16.54 0.70
C GLN A 529 34.98 -16.35 1.07
N LEU A 530 34.15 -17.38 0.91
CA LEU A 530 32.76 -17.36 1.36
C LEU A 530 32.67 -17.16 2.90
N ASP A 531 33.50 -17.87 3.65
CA ASP A 531 33.46 -17.81 5.11
C ASP A 531 33.86 -16.44 5.69
N LEU A 532 34.63 -15.69 4.94
CA LEU A 532 34.99 -14.31 5.30
C LEU A 532 33.84 -13.33 5.13
N GLN A 533 32.75 -13.70 4.42
CA GLN A 533 31.62 -12.83 4.21
C GLN A 533 30.60 -12.89 5.33
N HIS A 534 29.83 -11.80 5.52
CA HIS A 534 28.76 -11.75 6.53
C HIS A 534 27.59 -12.68 6.16
N LYS A 535 27.12 -13.47 7.11
CA LYS A 535 26.11 -14.55 6.89
C LYS A 535 24.84 -14.10 6.16
N SER A 536 24.28 -12.95 6.53
CA SER A 536 23.00 -12.47 5.99
C SER A 536 23.03 -12.01 4.54
N GLN A 537 24.20 -11.91 3.94
CA GLN A 537 24.40 -11.33 2.60
C GLN A 537 25.01 -12.32 1.59
N ARG A 538 25.13 -13.60 1.96
CA ARG A 538 25.79 -14.60 1.12
C ARG A 538 24.91 -15.08 -0.03
N ASP A 539 25.50 -15.11 -1.23
CA ASP A 539 24.95 -15.74 -2.44
C ASP A 539 25.87 -16.90 -2.84
N VAL A 540 25.31 -18.09 -2.99
CA VAL A 540 26.06 -19.31 -3.33
C VAL A 540 26.02 -19.65 -4.83
N SER A 541 25.52 -18.76 -5.68
CA SER A 541 25.35 -19.02 -7.12
C SER A 541 26.66 -19.36 -7.81
N VAL A 542 27.78 -18.73 -7.40
CA VAL A 542 29.12 -19.05 -7.95
C VAL A 542 29.54 -20.46 -7.54
N ILE A 543 29.31 -20.84 -6.28
CA ILE A 543 29.60 -22.17 -5.76
C ILE A 543 28.77 -23.22 -6.47
N ARG A 544 27.49 -22.95 -6.68
CA ARG A 544 26.59 -23.82 -7.45
C ARG A 544 27.15 -24.05 -8.88
N GLY A 545 27.52 -23.00 -9.58
CA GLY A 545 28.09 -23.13 -10.92
C GLY A 545 29.40 -23.94 -10.93
N PHE A 546 30.25 -23.74 -9.92
CA PHE A 546 31.49 -24.47 -9.76
C PHE A 546 31.22 -26.00 -9.59
N ILE A 547 30.25 -26.37 -8.76
CA ILE A 547 29.87 -27.79 -8.55
C ILE A 547 29.23 -28.36 -9.83
N GLU A 548 28.34 -27.63 -10.51
CA GLU A 548 27.70 -28.08 -11.74
C GLU A 548 28.74 -28.41 -12.83
N GLU A 549 29.73 -27.58 -13.02
CA GLU A 549 30.80 -27.83 -14.03
C GLU A 549 31.77 -28.92 -13.54
N THR A 550 32.11 -28.95 -12.25
CA THR A 550 32.91 -30.04 -11.65
C THR A 550 32.23 -31.40 -11.90
N HIS A 551 30.89 -31.46 -11.78
CA HIS A 551 30.14 -32.67 -12.08
C HIS A 551 30.32 -33.13 -13.53
N SER A 552 30.34 -32.21 -14.48
CA SER A 552 30.58 -32.50 -15.89
C SER A 552 32.01 -32.97 -16.18
N ILE A 553 33.01 -32.50 -15.40
CA ILE A 553 34.41 -32.84 -15.55
C ILE A 553 34.76 -34.13 -14.78
N ASP A 554 34.39 -34.20 -13.52
CA ASP A 554 34.64 -35.29 -12.56
C ASP A 554 33.45 -35.44 -11.63
N SER A 555 32.51 -36.29 -11.98
CA SER A 555 31.28 -36.53 -11.23
C SER A 555 31.56 -37.07 -9.80
N ALA A 556 32.63 -37.89 -9.64
CA ALA A 556 33.00 -38.42 -8.33
C ALA A 556 33.50 -37.31 -7.38
N LEU A 557 34.30 -36.37 -7.91
CA LEU A 557 34.72 -35.19 -7.16
C LEU A 557 33.55 -34.31 -6.80
N ALA A 558 32.61 -34.06 -7.72
CA ALA A 558 31.44 -33.26 -7.44
C ALA A 558 30.61 -33.84 -6.27
N GLN A 559 30.45 -35.15 -6.19
CA GLN A 559 29.82 -35.82 -5.07
C GLN A 559 30.59 -35.61 -3.75
N GLU A 560 31.92 -35.67 -3.78
CA GLU A 560 32.74 -35.36 -2.61
C GLU A 560 32.59 -33.90 -2.14
N LEU A 561 32.52 -32.95 -3.11
CA LEU A 561 32.28 -31.52 -2.78
C LEU A 561 30.90 -31.30 -2.16
N LEU A 562 29.85 -31.98 -2.65
CA LEU A 562 28.51 -31.96 -2.06
C LEU A 562 28.48 -32.56 -0.64
N ASP A 563 29.25 -33.63 -0.39
CA ASP A 563 29.41 -34.19 0.95
C ASP A 563 30.10 -33.20 1.90
N GLN A 564 31.10 -32.45 1.40
CA GLN A 564 31.72 -31.35 2.18
C GLN A 564 30.72 -30.23 2.45
N CYS A 565 29.88 -29.86 1.49
CA CYS A 565 28.82 -28.86 1.68
C CYS A 565 27.84 -29.29 2.77
N ALA A 566 27.45 -30.57 2.80
CA ALA A 566 26.54 -31.11 3.83
C ALA A 566 27.12 -31.01 5.24
N GLN A 567 28.44 -31.08 5.37
CA GLN A 567 29.15 -30.97 6.66
C GLN A 567 29.55 -29.53 7.01
N HIS A 568 29.48 -28.60 6.07
CA HIS A 568 29.88 -27.22 6.26
C HIS A 568 28.86 -26.42 7.06
N SER A 569 29.29 -25.62 8.02
CA SER A 569 28.41 -24.87 8.93
C SER A 569 27.39 -23.98 8.24
N GLU A 570 27.69 -23.49 7.04
CA GLU A 570 26.87 -22.54 6.31
C GLU A 570 26.31 -23.12 4.99
N LEU A 571 27.13 -23.85 4.20
CA LEU A 571 26.69 -24.40 2.91
C LEU A 571 25.61 -25.46 3.05
N ARG A 572 25.53 -26.12 4.21
CA ARG A 572 24.48 -27.10 4.50
C ARG A 572 23.07 -26.50 4.39
N PHE A 573 22.89 -25.19 4.70
CA PHE A 573 21.61 -24.52 4.56
C PHE A 573 21.21 -24.27 3.11
N GLU A 574 22.15 -24.26 2.20
CA GLU A 574 21.90 -24.05 0.76
C GLU A 574 22.09 -25.34 -0.06
N LEU A 575 22.34 -26.48 0.60
CA LEU A 575 22.73 -27.74 -0.05
C LEU A 575 21.77 -28.16 -1.16
N VAL A 576 20.48 -28.05 -0.94
CA VAL A 576 19.44 -28.35 -1.94
C VAL A 576 19.67 -27.54 -3.22
N ASN A 577 19.99 -26.25 -3.10
CA ASN A 577 20.24 -25.35 -4.22
C ASN A 577 21.59 -25.55 -4.90
N LEU A 578 22.51 -26.27 -4.27
CA LEU A 578 23.86 -26.54 -4.80
C LEU A 578 23.93 -27.75 -5.70
N HIS A 579 22.92 -28.63 -5.69
CA HIS A 579 22.93 -29.83 -6.54
C HIS A 579 22.77 -29.50 -8.02
N PRO A 580 23.45 -30.25 -8.91
CA PRO A 580 23.22 -30.18 -10.35
C PRO A 580 21.88 -30.82 -10.71
N TRP A 581 20.87 -29.99 -10.92
CA TRP A 581 19.47 -30.42 -11.10
C TRP A 581 19.23 -31.38 -12.25
N GLN A 582 20.07 -31.35 -13.27
CA GLN A 582 19.90 -32.19 -14.47
C GLN A 582 20.19 -33.68 -14.24
N GLU A 583 20.94 -34.00 -13.18
CA GLU A 583 21.35 -35.35 -12.86
C GLU A 583 21.14 -35.70 -11.35
N PHE A 584 20.05 -35.16 -10.77
CA PHE A 584 19.73 -35.44 -9.37
C PHE A 584 19.36 -36.89 -9.13
N THR A 585 20.08 -37.57 -8.25
CA THR A 585 20.00 -39.04 -8.01
C THR A 585 19.41 -39.34 -6.63
N GLU A 586 19.15 -40.62 -6.34
CA GLU A 586 18.74 -41.07 -5.01
C GLU A 586 19.82 -40.80 -3.95
N ILE A 587 21.11 -40.82 -4.31
CA ILE A 587 22.21 -40.49 -3.39
C ILE A 587 22.14 -39.02 -2.96
N ASP A 588 21.80 -38.15 -3.92
CA ASP A 588 21.64 -36.71 -3.65
C ASP A 588 20.43 -36.46 -2.75
N LEU A 589 19.33 -37.22 -2.98
CA LEU A 589 18.17 -37.18 -2.13
C LEU A 589 18.50 -37.63 -0.70
N ASP A 590 19.25 -38.73 -0.53
CA ASP A 590 19.67 -39.22 0.79
C ASP A 590 20.51 -38.18 1.53
N ARG A 591 21.43 -37.54 0.83
CA ARG A 591 22.25 -36.45 1.37
C ARG A 591 21.36 -35.29 1.86
N CYS A 592 20.41 -34.84 1.05
CA CYS A 592 19.48 -33.77 1.42
C CYS A 592 18.60 -34.20 2.60
N MET A 593 18.04 -35.43 2.57
CA MET A 593 17.20 -35.93 3.64
C MET A 593 17.92 -36.10 4.97
N SER A 594 19.22 -36.41 4.96
CA SER A 594 20.02 -36.53 6.19
C SER A 594 20.09 -35.21 6.98
N LEU A 595 19.94 -34.05 6.31
CA LEU A 595 19.95 -32.74 6.95
C LEU A 595 18.60 -32.34 7.54
N LEU A 596 17.50 -32.99 7.15
CA LEU A 596 16.18 -32.67 7.73
C LEU A 596 16.07 -32.95 9.25
N ASP A 597 16.99 -33.73 9.80
CA ASP A 597 17.02 -33.96 11.25
C ASP A 597 17.59 -32.77 12.04
N ASP A 598 18.26 -31.84 11.36
CA ASP A 598 18.75 -30.58 11.93
C ASP A 598 17.60 -29.58 12.08
N SER A 599 17.40 -29.03 13.27
CA SER A 599 16.34 -28.06 13.57
C SER A 599 16.51 -26.70 12.87
N ASP A 600 17.73 -26.38 12.45
CA ASP A 600 18.05 -25.11 11.81
C ASP A 600 17.72 -25.13 10.30
N ILE A 601 17.54 -26.31 9.70
CA ILE A 601 17.21 -26.49 8.30
C ILE A 601 15.73 -26.17 8.06
N GLN A 602 15.47 -25.25 7.16
CA GLN A 602 14.11 -24.81 6.82
C GLN A 602 13.48 -25.67 5.74
N PRO A 603 12.27 -26.25 5.94
CA PRO A 603 11.59 -27.12 4.97
C PRO A 603 11.42 -26.51 3.58
N HIS A 604 11.20 -25.19 3.47
CA HIS A 604 10.96 -24.52 2.18
C HIS A 604 12.09 -24.71 1.16
N MET A 605 13.31 -24.96 1.60
CA MET A 605 14.44 -25.26 0.72
C MET A 605 14.24 -26.53 -0.11
N TYR A 606 13.44 -27.48 0.39
CA TYR A 606 13.17 -28.78 -0.27
C TYR A 606 12.10 -28.67 -1.36
N GLY A 607 11.38 -27.57 -1.43
CA GLY A 607 10.43 -27.32 -2.51
C GLY A 607 11.05 -27.50 -3.88
N ALA A 608 12.29 -27.03 -4.07
CA ALA A 608 13.00 -27.15 -5.33
C ALA A 608 13.17 -28.62 -5.79
N ILE A 609 13.29 -29.60 -4.87
CA ILE A 609 13.34 -31.03 -5.19
C ILE A 609 11.96 -31.52 -5.65
N LEU A 610 10.91 -31.07 -4.98
CA LEU A 610 9.54 -31.54 -5.19
C LEU A 610 8.85 -30.85 -6.38
N TRP A 611 9.23 -29.60 -6.74
CA TRP A 611 8.60 -28.84 -7.84
C TRP A 611 9.26 -29.04 -9.20
N GLY A 612 10.51 -29.49 -9.24
CA GLY A 612 11.28 -29.64 -10.47
C GLY A 612 10.93 -30.90 -11.26
N GLU A 613 11.50 -31.02 -12.47
CA GLU A 613 11.40 -32.23 -13.28
C GLU A 613 11.89 -33.47 -12.53
N GLN A 614 12.76 -33.30 -11.53
CA GLN A 614 13.33 -34.35 -10.67
C GLN A 614 12.26 -35.11 -9.89
N PHE A 615 11.17 -34.47 -9.49
CA PHE A 615 10.03 -35.11 -8.83
C PHE A 615 9.47 -36.25 -9.70
N SER A 616 9.45 -36.06 -11.00
CA SER A 616 8.98 -37.10 -11.94
C SER A 616 9.99 -38.21 -12.17
N ASN A 617 11.26 -38.00 -11.89
CA ASN A 617 12.36 -38.95 -12.08
C ASN A 617 12.66 -39.78 -10.83
N LEU A 618 12.21 -39.33 -9.64
CA LEU A 618 12.38 -40.07 -8.39
C LEU A 618 11.32 -41.19 -8.27
N PRO A 619 11.67 -42.35 -7.70
CA PRO A 619 10.69 -43.36 -7.31
C PRO A 619 9.64 -42.77 -6.38
N GLU A 620 8.36 -43.09 -6.59
CA GLU A 620 7.26 -42.58 -5.75
C GLU A 620 7.49 -42.87 -4.24
N SER A 621 8.06 -44.02 -3.91
CA SER A 621 8.41 -44.40 -2.52
C SER A 621 9.38 -43.39 -1.88
N ARG A 622 10.32 -42.87 -2.64
CA ARG A 622 11.33 -41.90 -2.15
C ARG A 622 10.72 -40.50 -1.98
N VAL A 623 9.82 -40.13 -2.90
CA VAL A 623 9.03 -38.89 -2.79
C VAL A 623 8.14 -38.91 -1.54
N LEU A 624 7.50 -40.06 -1.28
CA LEU A 624 6.70 -40.28 -0.09
C LEU A 624 7.52 -40.16 1.20
N GLU A 625 8.71 -40.77 1.22
CA GLU A 625 9.62 -40.67 2.36
C GLU A 625 10.03 -39.23 2.65
N LEU A 626 10.41 -38.47 1.60
CA LEU A 626 10.73 -37.04 1.74
C LEU A 626 9.55 -36.26 2.28
N ALA A 627 8.36 -36.42 1.70
CA ALA A 627 7.15 -35.72 2.11
C ALA A 627 6.76 -36.06 3.57
N GLN A 628 6.87 -37.32 3.99
CA GLN A 628 6.62 -37.70 5.38
C GLN A 628 7.60 -37.05 6.36
N ARG A 629 8.88 -36.98 6.01
CA ARG A 629 9.88 -36.32 6.84
C ARG A 629 9.62 -34.79 6.90
N LEU A 630 9.23 -34.17 5.79
CA LEU A 630 8.86 -32.74 5.76
C LEU A 630 7.66 -32.47 6.66
N LEU A 631 6.60 -33.30 6.61
CA LEU A 631 5.43 -33.14 7.48
C LEU A 631 5.76 -33.24 8.98
N SER A 632 6.87 -33.86 9.35
CA SER A 632 7.32 -33.88 10.73
C SER A 632 8.01 -32.56 11.18
N LYS A 633 8.23 -31.61 10.28
CA LYS A 633 8.93 -30.35 10.54
C LYS A 633 7.97 -29.17 10.54
N PRO A 634 8.24 -28.11 11.32
CA PRO A 634 7.46 -26.86 11.27
C PRO A 634 7.40 -26.32 9.83
N ASN A 635 6.21 -25.99 9.36
CA ASN A 635 5.93 -25.48 8.00
C ASN A 635 6.23 -26.47 6.86
N GLY A 636 6.48 -27.73 7.15
CA GLY A 636 6.69 -28.76 6.11
C GLY A 636 5.44 -29.11 5.34
N ASP A 637 4.26 -28.97 5.94
CA ASP A 637 2.94 -29.11 5.33
C ASP A 637 2.74 -28.11 4.15
N GLU A 638 3.19 -26.87 4.26
CA GLU A 638 3.14 -25.87 3.19
C GLU A 638 3.94 -26.35 1.96
N VAL A 639 5.15 -26.80 2.19
CA VAL A 639 6.04 -27.29 1.11
C VAL A 639 5.44 -28.50 0.40
N VAL A 640 4.82 -29.40 1.15
CA VAL A 640 4.18 -30.60 0.60
C VAL A 640 2.94 -30.23 -0.23
N LEU A 641 2.08 -29.32 0.29
CA LEU A 641 0.89 -28.85 -0.42
C LEU A 641 1.26 -28.16 -1.72
N GLU A 642 2.23 -27.25 -1.69
CA GLU A 642 2.71 -26.55 -2.89
C GLU A 642 3.25 -27.55 -3.93
N ALA A 643 4.09 -28.50 -3.51
CA ALA A 643 4.68 -29.48 -4.41
C ALA A 643 3.62 -30.36 -5.09
N LEU A 644 2.64 -30.86 -4.34
CA LEU A 644 1.56 -31.68 -4.89
C LEU A 644 0.65 -30.87 -5.80
N SER A 645 0.36 -29.62 -5.45
CA SER A 645 -0.41 -28.70 -6.28
C SER A 645 0.28 -28.41 -7.63
N MET A 646 1.60 -28.19 -7.60
CA MET A 646 2.40 -27.99 -8.81
C MET A 646 2.40 -29.24 -9.70
N LYS A 647 2.53 -30.43 -9.13
CA LYS A 647 2.45 -31.69 -9.88
C LYS A 647 1.11 -31.87 -10.58
N LEU A 648 0.01 -31.42 -9.95
CA LEU A 648 -1.32 -31.42 -10.56
C LEU A 648 -1.47 -30.37 -11.67
N ALA A 649 -0.66 -29.28 -11.63
CA ALA A 649 -0.73 -28.23 -12.65
C ALA A 649 -0.06 -28.61 -13.98
N ASP A 650 1.02 -29.38 -13.94
CA ASP A 650 1.84 -29.68 -15.12
C ASP A 650 1.15 -30.52 -16.20
N LYS A 651 0.08 -31.22 -15.88
CA LYS A 651 -0.50 -32.25 -16.77
C LYS A 651 -1.91 -31.96 -17.29
N GLY A 652 -2.54 -30.85 -16.92
CA GLY A 652 -3.86 -30.45 -17.44
C GLY A 652 -5.05 -31.18 -16.82
N ASP A 653 -6.23 -30.60 -16.94
CA ASP A 653 -7.44 -30.83 -16.13
C ASP A 653 -8.09 -32.24 -16.14
N ALA A 654 -7.70 -33.17 -17.00
CA ALA A 654 -8.63 -34.25 -17.25
C ALA A 654 -8.17 -35.66 -16.78
N THR A 655 -6.90 -35.89 -16.49
CA THR A 655 -6.42 -37.28 -16.32
C THR A 655 -5.42 -37.53 -15.19
N ASP A 656 -5.04 -36.53 -14.42
CA ASP A 656 -3.96 -36.74 -13.46
C ASP A 656 -4.43 -36.97 -12.03
N THR A 657 -4.31 -38.19 -11.64
CA THR A 657 -4.54 -38.65 -10.27
C THR A 657 -3.22 -38.72 -9.55
N LEU A 658 -3.16 -38.09 -8.39
CA LEU A 658 -2.15 -38.48 -7.40
C LEU A 658 -2.33 -39.93 -7.01
N GLY A 659 -1.26 -40.70 -6.96
CA GLY A 659 -1.31 -42.06 -6.42
C GLY A 659 -1.91 -42.07 -4.99
N LEU A 660 -2.50 -43.20 -4.60
CA LEU A 660 -3.20 -43.32 -3.31
C LEU A 660 -2.34 -42.81 -2.14
N ALA A 661 -1.07 -43.18 -2.11
CA ALA A 661 -0.15 -42.78 -1.03
C ALA A 661 0.17 -41.28 -1.03
N LEU A 662 0.28 -40.64 -2.19
CA LEU A 662 0.47 -39.19 -2.29
C LEU A 662 -0.80 -38.43 -1.86
N ARG A 663 -1.99 -38.99 -2.16
CA ARG A 663 -3.27 -38.43 -1.66
C ARG A 663 -3.34 -38.48 -0.13
N THR A 664 -2.91 -39.61 0.49
CA THR A 664 -2.83 -39.73 1.94
C THR A 664 -1.96 -38.65 2.55
N ILE A 665 -0.77 -38.40 1.97
CA ILE A 665 0.15 -37.37 2.45
C ILE A 665 -0.41 -35.96 2.20
N GLY A 666 -1.04 -35.73 1.06
CA GLY A 666 -1.65 -34.46 0.74
C GLY A 666 -2.74 -34.06 1.71
N ILE A 667 -3.64 -34.97 2.05
CA ILE A 667 -4.70 -34.71 3.01
C ILE A 667 -4.14 -34.54 4.43
N SER A 668 -3.09 -35.31 4.80
CA SER A 668 -2.41 -35.12 6.08
C SER A 668 -1.75 -33.74 6.17
N ALA A 669 -1.14 -33.25 5.08
CA ALA A 669 -0.59 -31.91 5.01
C ALA A 669 -1.68 -30.84 5.15
N ALA A 670 -2.84 -31.04 4.50
CA ALA A 670 -3.98 -30.14 4.60
C ALA A 670 -4.54 -30.08 6.04
N ILE A 671 -4.65 -31.23 6.71
CA ILE A 671 -5.07 -31.33 8.12
C ILE A 671 -4.12 -30.53 9.02
N GLN A 672 -2.81 -30.75 8.90
CA GLN A 672 -1.82 -30.06 9.72
C GLN A 672 -1.85 -28.54 9.46
N ARG A 673 -1.98 -28.12 8.21
CA ARG A 673 -2.06 -26.72 7.85
C ARG A 673 -3.32 -26.06 8.41
N PHE A 674 -4.45 -26.72 8.32
CA PHE A 674 -5.73 -26.22 8.78
C PHE A 674 -5.83 -26.11 10.32
N GLN A 675 -5.06 -26.89 11.07
CA GLN A 675 -4.99 -26.87 12.54
C GLN A 675 -4.02 -25.82 13.10
N ARG A 676 -3.18 -25.23 12.26
CA ARG A 676 -2.15 -24.28 12.71
C ARG A 676 -2.69 -22.87 12.89
N ASP A 677 -2.07 -22.07 13.77
CA ASP A 677 -2.40 -20.67 14.01
C ASP A 677 -2.12 -19.77 12.77
N HIS A 678 -3.02 -18.85 12.44
CA HIS A 678 -3.26 -18.39 11.08
C HIS A 678 -2.98 -16.91 10.83
N ASN A 679 -1.99 -16.34 11.50
CA ASN A 679 -1.66 -14.92 11.36
C ASN A 679 -0.98 -14.51 10.03
N ASP A 680 -0.66 -15.46 9.14
CA ASP A 680 0.05 -15.21 7.90
C ASP A 680 -0.51 -16.08 6.76
N LEU A 681 -1.62 -15.62 6.14
CA LEU A 681 -2.32 -16.34 5.07
C LEU A 681 -2.13 -15.62 3.73
N GLY A 682 -1.24 -16.17 2.90
CA GLY A 682 -1.17 -15.82 1.49
C GLY A 682 -2.19 -16.64 0.67
N GLY A 683 -2.99 -16.01 -0.18
CA GLY A 683 -4.00 -16.69 -1.02
C GLY A 683 -3.47 -17.78 -1.97
N TYR A 684 -2.15 -17.94 -2.10
CA TYR A 684 -1.52 -19.01 -2.86
C TYR A 684 -1.63 -20.38 -2.18
N LEU A 685 -1.57 -20.43 -0.85
CA LEU A 685 -1.70 -21.68 -0.08
C LEU A 685 -3.14 -22.22 -0.07
N ASP A 686 -4.13 -21.33 -0.08
CA ASP A 686 -5.53 -21.75 -0.22
C ASP A 686 -5.76 -22.44 -1.56
N TYR A 687 -5.27 -21.87 -2.65
CA TYR A 687 -5.31 -22.50 -3.98
C TYR A 687 -4.58 -23.85 -4.04
N ALA A 688 -3.42 -23.97 -3.40
CA ALA A 688 -2.69 -25.26 -3.34
C ALA A 688 -3.47 -26.32 -2.57
N MET A 689 -4.07 -25.96 -1.44
CA MET A 689 -4.91 -26.83 -0.63
C MET A 689 -6.17 -27.26 -1.39
N GLU A 690 -6.88 -26.35 -2.02
CA GLU A 690 -8.04 -26.62 -2.87
C GLU A 690 -7.75 -27.72 -3.89
N ARG A 691 -6.67 -27.59 -4.65
CA ARG A 691 -6.29 -28.58 -5.67
C ARG A 691 -5.96 -29.95 -5.10
N VAL A 692 -5.22 -30.01 -4.01
CA VAL A 692 -4.84 -31.27 -3.36
C VAL A 692 -6.06 -31.96 -2.75
N ILE A 693 -6.96 -31.22 -2.13
CA ILE A 693 -8.21 -31.74 -1.58
C ILE A 693 -9.13 -32.22 -2.69
N ASP A 694 -9.33 -31.47 -3.78
CA ASP A 694 -10.11 -31.91 -4.93
C ASP A 694 -9.58 -33.24 -5.50
N ALA A 695 -8.27 -33.30 -5.76
CA ALA A 695 -7.61 -34.51 -6.28
C ALA A 695 -7.70 -35.72 -5.32
N THR A 696 -7.89 -35.48 -4.02
CA THR A 696 -8.03 -36.55 -3.03
C THR A 696 -9.47 -37.02 -2.88
N LEU A 697 -10.43 -36.09 -2.83
CA LEU A 697 -11.84 -36.39 -2.58
C LEU A 697 -12.56 -36.95 -3.81
N ARG A 698 -12.14 -36.57 -5.02
CA ARG A 698 -12.71 -36.98 -6.29
C ARG A 698 -12.61 -38.50 -6.52
N PHE A 699 -11.58 -39.16 -6.02
CA PHE A 699 -11.29 -40.55 -6.32
C PHE A 699 -11.53 -41.47 -5.13
N ASP A 700 -11.86 -42.73 -5.39
CA ASP A 700 -12.06 -43.76 -4.36
C ASP A 700 -10.77 -44.05 -3.57
N GLY A 701 -10.93 -44.46 -2.35
CA GLY A 701 -9.85 -44.74 -1.37
C GLY A 701 -9.63 -43.59 -0.40
N ASN A 702 -8.78 -43.78 0.59
CA ASN A 702 -8.48 -42.83 1.66
C ASN A 702 -9.70 -42.42 2.51
N GLU A 703 -10.67 -43.32 2.68
CA GLU A 703 -11.92 -42.99 3.37
C GLU A 703 -11.73 -42.54 4.82
N ALA A 704 -10.73 -43.13 5.49
CA ALA A 704 -10.41 -42.75 6.86
C ALA A 704 -9.84 -41.33 6.93
N GLU A 705 -8.93 -40.96 6.04
CA GLU A 705 -8.28 -39.66 5.98
C GLU A 705 -9.28 -38.57 5.50
N LYS A 706 -10.20 -38.91 4.58
CA LYS A 706 -11.29 -38.01 4.17
C LYS A 706 -12.20 -37.67 5.34
N LEU A 707 -12.55 -38.67 6.15
CA LEU A 707 -13.36 -38.46 7.36
C LEU A 707 -12.59 -37.66 8.42
N GLU A 708 -11.29 -37.90 8.58
CA GLU A 708 -10.44 -37.14 9.47
C GLU A 708 -10.36 -35.66 9.04
N TRP A 709 -10.17 -35.39 7.76
CA TRP A 709 -10.23 -34.05 7.18
C TRP A 709 -11.55 -33.34 7.49
N LEU A 710 -12.69 -34.00 7.20
CA LEU A 710 -14.00 -33.49 7.49
C LEU A 710 -14.18 -33.17 8.99
N ASN A 711 -13.76 -34.07 9.86
CA ASN A 711 -13.81 -33.85 11.31
C ASN A 711 -12.94 -32.67 11.74
N THR A 712 -11.79 -32.50 11.11
CA THR A 712 -10.88 -31.37 11.39
C THR A 712 -11.52 -30.04 11.03
N ILE A 713 -12.18 -29.93 9.88
CA ILE A 713 -12.93 -28.72 9.49
C ILE A 713 -13.90 -28.34 10.62
N PHE A 714 -14.75 -29.25 11.04
CA PHE A 714 -15.78 -28.93 12.03
C PHE A 714 -15.23 -28.73 13.45
N ALA A 715 -14.11 -29.36 13.81
CA ALA A 715 -13.42 -29.06 15.06
C ALA A 715 -12.88 -27.61 15.10
N VAL A 716 -12.28 -27.15 13.99
CA VAL A 716 -11.79 -25.77 13.88
C VAL A 716 -12.97 -24.77 13.84
N VAL A 717 -14.08 -25.10 13.14
CA VAL A 717 -15.31 -24.29 13.17
C VAL A 717 -15.83 -24.11 14.59
N ASP A 718 -15.81 -25.18 15.39
CA ASP A 718 -16.31 -25.15 16.74
C ASP A 718 -15.45 -24.34 17.71
N GLU A 719 -14.12 -24.27 17.46
CA GLU A 719 -13.16 -23.60 18.35
C GLU A 719 -12.76 -22.18 17.87
N HIS A 720 -12.61 -21.96 16.56
CA HIS A 720 -11.96 -20.77 15.99
C HIS A 720 -12.73 -20.18 14.79
N PHE A 721 -13.90 -19.70 15.00
CA PHE A 721 -14.87 -19.25 13.98
C PHE A 721 -14.30 -18.26 12.92
N GLY A 722 -13.34 -17.39 13.26
CA GLY A 722 -12.87 -16.33 12.36
C GLY A 722 -11.87 -16.74 11.25
N TYR A 723 -11.31 -17.97 11.28
CA TYR A 723 -10.23 -18.39 10.37
C TYR A 723 -10.68 -19.09 9.10
N ILE A 724 -11.91 -19.47 9.04
CA ILE A 724 -12.45 -20.43 8.04
C ILE A 724 -12.52 -19.82 6.66
N TYR A 725 -12.74 -18.51 6.60
CA TYR A 725 -12.85 -17.75 5.35
C TYR A 725 -11.59 -17.77 4.49
N SER A 726 -10.42 -18.06 5.08
CA SER A 726 -9.18 -18.19 4.33
C SER A 726 -9.02 -19.52 3.59
N PHE A 727 -9.95 -20.49 3.82
CA PHE A 727 -9.94 -21.81 3.21
C PHE A 727 -11.31 -22.14 2.57
N GLU A 728 -12.02 -21.12 2.13
CA GLU A 728 -13.39 -21.20 1.62
C GLU A 728 -13.51 -22.18 0.44
N ASP A 729 -12.54 -22.14 -0.49
CA ASP A 729 -12.56 -23.01 -1.66
C ASP A 729 -12.33 -24.48 -1.32
N ALA A 730 -11.36 -24.78 -0.46
CA ALA A 730 -11.08 -26.16 -0.01
C ALA A 730 -12.26 -26.77 0.75
N ILE A 731 -12.94 -25.96 1.58
CA ILE A 731 -14.13 -26.41 2.32
C ILE A 731 -15.33 -26.59 1.38
N GLY A 732 -15.52 -25.66 0.43
CA GLY A 732 -16.56 -25.76 -0.58
C GLY A 732 -16.43 -27.02 -1.44
N ILE A 733 -15.21 -27.38 -1.86
CA ILE A 733 -14.92 -28.63 -2.57
C ILE A 733 -15.22 -29.87 -1.69
N THR A 734 -14.89 -29.75 -0.39
CA THR A 734 -15.22 -30.84 0.56
C THR A 734 -16.73 -31.06 0.63
N ALA A 735 -17.50 -29.99 0.71
CA ALA A 735 -18.96 -30.06 0.70
C ALA A 735 -19.52 -30.67 -0.62
N ALA A 736 -18.92 -30.32 -1.77
CA ALA A 736 -19.31 -30.85 -3.07
C ALA A 736 -19.05 -32.36 -3.20
N TRP A 737 -17.89 -32.85 -2.74
CA TRP A 737 -17.53 -34.28 -2.87
C TRP A 737 -18.04 -35.16 -1.75
N MET A 738 -18.31 -34.62 -0.55
CA MET A 738 -18.82 -35.36 0.62
C MET A 738 -20.12 -34.75 1.15
N PRO A 739 -21.13 -34.48 0.30
CA PRO A 739 -22.29 -33.65 0.66
C PRO A 739 -23.10 -34.22 1.83
N LYS A 740 -23.32 -35.53 1.88
CA LYS A 740 -24.15 -36.17 2.93
C LYS A 740 -23.46 -36.14 4.28
N GLU A 741 -22.18 -36.44 4.30
CA GLU A 741 -21.33 -36.44 5.49
C GLU A 741 -21.17 -34.99 6.00
N PHE A 742 -20.93 -34.02 5.09
CA PHE A 742 -20.80 -32.59 5.41
C PHE A 742 -22.09 -32.05 6.04
N LEU A 743 -23.23 -32.26 5.40
CA LEU A 743 -24.54 -31.84 5.91
C LEU A 743 -24.85 -32.49 7.26
N SER A 744 -24.57 -33.81 7.41
CA SER A 744 -24.80 -34.48 8.67
C SER A 744 -23.98 -33.85 9.82
N ARG A 745 -22.76 -33.41 9.55
CA ARG A 745 -21.92 -32.75 10.55
C ARG A 745 -22.41 -31.36 10.96
N ILE A 746 -23.06 -30.62 10.07
CA ILE A 746 -23.64 -29.30 10.39
C ILE A 746 -24.71 -29.44 11.47
N PHE A 747 -25.56 -30.45 11.36
CA PHE A 747 -26.72 -30.64 12.22
C PHE A 747 -26.48 -31.64 13.38
N ASP A 748 -25.24 -32.12 13.57
CA ASP A 748 -24.83 -32.99 14.67
C ASP A 748 -24.22 -32.15 15.83
N GLY A 749 -24.18 -32.74 17.03
CA GLY A 749 -23.54 -32.08 18.19
C GLY A 749 -24.47 -31.32 19.12
N THR A 750 -23.90 -30.44 19.96
CA THR A 750 -24.64 -29.59 20.91
C THR A 750 -25.32 -28.42 20.20
N GLU A 751 -26.31 -27.80 20.83
CA GLU A 751 -27.02 -26.65 20.28
C GLU A 751 -26.04 -25.49 19.96
N ASP A 752 -25.07 -25.20 20.80
CA ASP A 752 -24.03 -24.18 20.56
C ASP A 752 -23.14 -24.51 19.35
N GLN A 753 -22.81 -25.78 19.15
CA GLN A 753 -22.03 -26.22 17.97
C GLN A 753 -22.86 -26.09 16.69
N GLN A 754 -24.12 -26.51 16.73
CA GLN A 754 -25.02 -26.36 15.59
C GLN A 754 -25.20 -24.88 15.22
N GLN A 755 -25.39 -23.99 16.17
CA GLN A 755 -25.50 -22.56 15.91
C GLN A 755 -24.24 -21.97 15.24
N ARG A 756 -23.04 -22.31 15.72
CA ARG A 756 -21.78 -21.89 15.09
C ARG A 756 -21.63 -22.42 13.67
N ARG A 757 -21.95 -23.69 13.46
CA ARG A 757 -21.87 -24.35 12.14
C ARG A 757 -22.90 -23.81 11.16
N LEU A 758 -24.12 -23.49 11.64
CA LEU A 758 -25.16 -22.83 10.84
C LEU A 758 -24.77 -21.40 10.46
N HIS A 759 -24.14 -20.67 11.37
CA HIS A 759 -23.61 -19.35 11.05
C HIS A 759 -22.47 -19.40 9.99
N PHE A 760 -21.64 -20.45 10.05
CA PHE A 760 -20.58 -20.68 9.06
C PHE A 760 -21.10 -20.98 7.66
N ILE A 761 -22.24 -21.64 7.50
CA ILE A 761 -22.83 -21.90 6.19
C ILE A 761 -23.68 -20.76 5.65
N ASN A 762 -23.94 -19.72 6.46
CA ASN A 762 -24.72 -18.57 6.04
C ASN A 762 -24.02 -17.85 4.89
N HIS A 763 -24.72 -17.65 3.80
CA HIS A 763 -24.21 -16.89 2.66
C HIS A 763 -24.24 -15.39 2.97
N ASP A 764 -23.18 -14.67 2.65
CA ASP A 764 -23.18 -13.22 2.58
C ASP A 764 -22.52 -12.73 1.28
N ASP A 765 -22.64 -11.42 0.98
CA ASP A 765 -22.09 -10.86 -0.27
C ASP A 765 -20.52 -10.84 -0.28
N SER A 766 -19.86 -11.17 0.81
CA SER A 766 -18.39 -11.19 0.94
C SER A 766 -17.82 -12.61 0.90
N HIS A 767 -18.62 -13.63 1.24
CA HIS A 767 -18.17 -15.01 1.35
C HIS A 767 -19.19 -15.99 0.75
N GLN A 768 -18.71 -17.01 0.03
CA GLN A 768 -19.57 -18.06 -0.52
C GLN A 768 -19.80 -19.15 0.51
N SER A 769 -21.06 -19.51 0.72
CA SER A 769 -21.40 -20.66 1.55
C SER A 769 -20.84 -21.97 0.96
N PRO A 770 -20.23 -22.85 1.76
CA PRO A 770 -19.82 -24.17 1.29
C PRO A 770 -20.99 -24.99 0.71
N ILE A 771 -22.21 -24.82 1.22
CA ILE A 771 -23.41 -25.47 0.74
C ILE A 771 -23.74 -25.09 -0.70
N ALA A 772 -23.39 -23.89 -1.13
CA ALA A 772 -23.63 -23.44 -2.51
C ALA A 772 -22.84 -24.25 -3.57
N LYS A 773 -21.86 -25.04 -3.18
CA LYS A 773 -21.13 -25.97 -4.06
C LYS A 773 -21.80 -27.37 -4.14
N ILE A 774 -22.83 -27.65 -3.35
CA ILE A 774 -23.53 -28.93 -3.34
C ILE A 774 -24.67 -28.86 -4.38
N ASP A 775 -24.82 -29.90 -5.17
CA ASP A 775 -25.94 -30.05 -6.12
C ASP A 775 -27.28 -29.93 -5.39
N VAL A 776 -28.18 -29.08 -5.90
CA VAL A 776 -29.44 -28.79 -5.27
C VAL A 776 -30.33 -30.03 -5.10
N ASP A 777 -30.24 -31.04 -6.00
CA ASP A 777 -31.03 -32.28 -5.89
C ASP A 777 -30.55 -33.10 -4.69
N ILE A 778 -29.26 -33.08 -4.37
CA ILE A 778 -28.70 -33.72 -3.18
C ILE A 778 -29.20 -33.00 -1.92
N LEU A 779 -29.22 -31.68 -1.90
CA LEU A 779 -29.73 -30.87 -0.80
C LEU A 779 -31.23 -31.19 -0.55
N ILE A 780 -32.03 -31.24 -1.60
CA ILE A 780 -33.48 -31.57 -1.54
C ILE A 780 -33.68 -32.99 -1.01
N GLU A 781 -32.93 -33.98 -1.53
CA GLU A 781 -33.04 -35.36 -1.07
C GLU A 781 -32.65 -35.48 0.40
N TRP A 782 -31.56 -34.85 0.80
CA TRP A 782 -31.10 -34.89 2.19
C TRP A 782 -32.12 -34.24 3.14
N CYS A 783 -32.68 -33.08 2.81
CA CYS A 783 -33.74 -32.45 3.59
C CYS A 783 -35.00 -33.32 3.71
N ARG A 784 -35.37 -34.03 2.66
CA ARG A 784 -36.53 -34.97 2.69
C ARG A 784 -36.30 -36.16 3.60
N THR A 785 -35.06 -36.62 3.74
CA THR A 785 -34.73 -37.75 4.63
C THR A 785 -34.69 -37.35 6.09
N THR A 786 -34.44 -36.07 6.37
CA THR A 786 -34.37 -35.53 7.73
C THR A 786 -35.76 -35.19 8.24
N LYS A 787 -36.11 -35.67 9.43
CA LYS A 787 -37.48 -35.52 9.99
C LYS A 787 -37.75 -34.11 10.58
N ASP A 788 -36.77 -33.27 10.66
CA ASP A 788 -36.89 -31.93 11.23
C ASP A 788 -37.26 -30.90 10.13
N PRO A 789 -38.42 -30.25 10.18
CA PRO A 789 -38.81 -29.24 9.21
C PRO A 789 -37.91 -27.98 9.18
N GLN A 790 -37.25 -27.66 10.31
CA GLN A 790 -36.39 -26.48 10.39
C GLN A 790 -35.14 -26.61 9.53
N VAL A 791 -34.74 -27.84 9.18
CA VAL A 791 -33.58 -28.08 8.32
C VAL A 791 -33.69 -27.41 6.95
N TRP A 792 -34.90 -27.33 6.38
CA TRP A 792 -35.11 -26.64 5.11
C TRP A 792 -34.75 -25.15 5.18
N ALA A 793 -35.17 -24.45 6.25
CA ALA A 793 -34.83 -23.07 6.46
C ALA A 793 -33.32 -22.90 6.69
N SER A 794 -32.73 -23.79 7.49
CA SER A 794 -31.27 -23.73 7.77
C SER A 794 -30.42 -23.98 6.52
N VAL A 795 -30.76 -24.92 5.67
CA VAL A 795 -30.06 -25.18 4.40
C VAL A 795 -30.29 -24.02 3.41
N ALA A 796 -31.48 -23.42 3.40
CA ALA A 796 -31.79 -22.28 2.56
C ALA A 796 -30.86 -21.07 2.78
N SER A 797 -30.31 -20.90 4.01
CA SER A 797 -29.38 -19.79 4.34
C SER A 797 -28.04 -19.88 3.60
N GLY A 798 -27.66 -21.07 3.13
CA GLY A 798 -26.41 -21.31 2.41
C GLY A 798 -26.56 -21.39 0.88
N ILE A 799 -27.72 -21.25 0.34
CA ILE A 799 -27.96 -21.36 -1.12
C ILE A 799 -27.68 -20.01 -1.79
N ASN A 800 -27.03 -20.04 -2.95
CA ASN A 800 -26.88 -18.84 -3.78
C ASN A 800 -28.23 -18.41 -4.34
N LEU A 801 -28.69 -17.23 -3.98
CA LEU A 801 -30.03 -16.77 -4.29
C LEU A 801 -30.13 -16.00 -5.61
N TRP A 802 -29.11 -15.23 -5.94
CA TRP A 802 -29.20 -14.21 -6.98
C TRP A 802 -28.38 -14.57 -8.22
N SER A 803 -29.01 -14.41 -9.41
CA SER A 803 -28.32 -14.49 -10.69
C SER A 803 -28.57 -13.22 -11.52
N LYS A 804 -27.64 -12.98 -12.45
CA LYS A 804 -27.69 -11.84 -13.35
C LYS A 804 -27.13 -12.24 -14.72
N ASP A 805 -27.98 -12.29 -15.74
CA ASP A 805 -27.60 -12.60 -17.12
C ASP A 805 -26.99 -11.39 -17.85
N GLY A 806 -25.80 -10.93 -17.41
CA GLY A 806 -25.11 -9.77 -17.95
C GLY A 806 -25.34 -8.47 -17.17
N GLU A 807 -24.54 -7.43 -17.45
CA GLU A 807 -24.54 -6.18 -16.68
C GLU A 807 -25.84 -5.39 -16.68
N GLN A 808 -26.67 -5.55 -17.73
CA GLN A 808 -27.93 -4.82 -17.90
C GLN A 808 -29.19 -5.66 -17.63
N SER A 809 -29.01 -6.92 -17.26
CA SER A 809 -30.15 -7.81 -16.97
C SER A 809 -30.70 -7.60 -15.56
N PRO A 810 -32.03 -7.77 -15.36
CA PRO A 810 -32.61 -7.73 -14.02
C PRO A 810 -32.02 -8.86 -13.16
N ILE A 811 -31.91 -8.63 -11.86
CA ILE A 811 -31.60 -9.69 -10.88
C ILE A 811 -32.80 -10.61 -10.80
N CYS A 812 -32.59 -11.91 -10.85
CA CYS A 812 -33.61 -12.94 -10.64
C CYS A 812 -33.11 -13.98 -9.61
N LEU A 813 -34.03 -14.77 -9.07
CA LEU A 813 -33.65 -15.94 -8.28
C LEU A 813 -32.95 -16.97 -9.17
N GLN A 814 -31.92 -17.63 -8.66
CA GLN A 814 -31.30 -18.75 -9.35
C GLN A 814 -32.25 -19.93 -9.44
N ASP A 815 -32.12 -20.70 -10.52
CA ASP A 815 -32.96 -21.90 -10.74
C ASP A 815 -32.86 -22.88 -9.57
N ASP A 816 -31.69 -23.05 -8.98
CA ASP A 816 -31.47 -23.95 -7.84
C ASP A 816 -32.20 -23.45 -6.58
N ALA A 817 -32.18 -22.13 -6.32
CA ALA A 817 -32.96 -21.53 -5.21
C ALA A 817 -34.47 -21.74 -5.42
N LEU A 818 -34.97 -21.58 -6.66
CA LEU A 818 -36.36 -21.79 -6.99
C LEU A 818 -36.75 -23.26 -6.85
N ARG A 819 -35.94 -24.20 -7.36
CA ARG A 819 -36.16 -25.66 -7.24
C ARG A 819 -36.18 -26.10 -5.77
N PHE A 820 -35.28 -25.55 -4.95
CA PHE A 820 -35.25 -25.87 -3.51
C PHE A 820 -36.50 -25.36 -2.80
N LEU A 821 -36.94 -24.12 -3.10
CA LEU A 821 -38.18 -23.54 -2.58
C LEU A 821 -39.38 -24.37 -2.96
N GLU A 822 -39.50 -24.76 -4.25
CA GLU A 822 -40.58 -25.59 -4.75
C GLU A 822 -40.65 -26.99 -4.15
N ALA A 823 -39.49 -27.54 -3.80
CA ALA A 823 -39.42 -28.85 -3.18
C ALA A 823 -39.76 -28.84 -1.68
N SER A 824 -39.68 -27.65 -1.03
CA SER A 824 -39.92 -27.50 0.39
C SER A 824 -41.38 -27.77 0.80
N PRO A 825 -41.60 -28.52 1.92
CA PRO A 825 -42.92 -28.69 2.53
C PRO A 825 -43.38 -27.40 3.25
N GLU A 826 -42.45 -26.50 3.63
CA GLU A 826 -42.74 -25.24 4.30
C GLU A 826 -42.15 -24.04 3.54
N PRO A 827 -42.66 -23.71 2.35
CA PRO A 827 -42.09 -22.64 1.52
C PRO A 827 -42.00 -21.26 2.20
N ARG A 828 -42.88 -21.04 3.17
CA ARG A 828 -42.90 -19.79 3.92
C ARG A 828 -41.60 -19.60 4.73
N ALA A 829 -41.13 -20.63 5.43
CA ALA A 829 -39.92 -20.58 6.22
C ALA A 829 -38.68 -20.36 5.34
N VAL A 830 -38.64 -21.03 4.18
CA VAL A 830 -37.57 -20.84 3.19
C VAL A 830 -37.54 -19.40 2.65
N LEU A 831 -38.72 -18.86 2.29
CA LEU A 831 -38.83 -17.49 1.80
C LEU A 831 -38.49 -16.43 2.84
N GLU A 832 -38.77 -16.67 4.13
CA GLU A 832 -38.35 -15.78 5.22
C GLU A 832 -36.82 -15.71 5.34
N ILE A 833 -36.10 -16.82 5.13
CA ILE A 833 -34.63 -16.85 5.04
C ILE A 833 -34.14 -16.10 3.77
N PHE A 834 -34.75 -16.35 2.61
CA PHE A 834 -34.39 -15.61 1.39
C PHE A 834 -34.55 -14.09 1.57
N ALA A 835 -35.56 -13.69 2.32
CA ALA A 835 -35.80 -12.28 2.65
C ALA A 835 -34.70 -11.65 3.50
N GLU A 836 -34.09 -12.41 4.41
CA GLU A 836 -32.99 -11.94 5.23
C GLU A 836 -31.75 -11.58 4.37
N HIS A 837 -31.55 -12.29 3.24
CA HIS A 837 -30.45 -12.06 2.31
C HIS A 837 -30.72 -10.99 1.23
N VAL A 838 -31.84 -10.27 1.31
CA VAL A 838 -32.13 -9.15 0.40
C VAL A 838 -31.21 -7.95 0.67
N ALA A 839 -30.92 -7.70 1.92
CA ALA A 839 -30.01 -6.62 2.31
C ALA A 839 -28.55 -7.06 2.17
N PRO A 840 -27.71 -6.29 1.44
CA PRO A 840 -26.29 -6.63 1.31
C PRO A 840 -25.55 -6.39 2.63
N SER A 841 -24.54 -7.23 2.91
CA SER A 841 -23.59 -7.06 4.00
C SER A 841 -22.54 -5.98 3.70
N SER A 842 -22.21 -5.79 2.41
CA SER A 842 -21.31 -4.73 1.92
C SER A 842 -21.86 -4.11 0.63
N TRP A 843 -21.73 -2.79 0.49
CA TRP A 843 -22.24 -2.09 -0.70
C TRP A 843 -21.48 -0.79 -0.97
N PHE A 844 -21.58 -0.32 -2.21
CA PHE A 844 -21.17 1.01 -2.64
C PHE A 844 -22.38 1.83 -3.06
N GLY A 845 -22.47 3.09 -2.60
CA GLY A 845 -23.59 3.97 -2.90
C GLY A 845 -24.83 3.67 -2.04
N SER A 846 -26.01 3.62 -2.65
CA SER A 846 -27.28 3.39 -1.93
C SER A 846 -27.54 1.90 -1.68
N ARG A 847 -27.71 1.53 -0.43
CA ARG A 847 -28.09 0.18 -0.01
C ARG A 847 -29.48 -0.18 -0.53
N ALA A 848 -30.42 0.78 -0.47
CA ALA A 848 -31.75 0.62 -0.98
C ALA A 848 -31.76 0.28 -2.49
N ASN A 849 -30.88 0.87 -3.28
CA ASN A 849 -30.74 0.58 -4.71
C ASN A 849 -30.21 -0.84 -4.97
N VAL A 850 -29.43 -1.42 -4.07
CA VAL A 850 -29.01 -2.83 -4.14
C VAL A 850 -30.14 -3.76 -3.73
N MET A 851 -30.92 -3.39 -2.71
CA MET A 851 -32.06 -4.19 -2.20
C MET A 851 -33.21 -4.25 -3.19
N GLN A 852 -33.57 -3.15 -3.85
CA GLN A 852 -34.73 -3.01 -4.70
C GLN A 852 -34.86 -4.12 -5.77
N PRO A 853 -33.83 -4.43 -6.61
CA PRO A 853 -33.93 -5.50 -7.60
C PRO A 853 -34.10 -6.89 -6.98
N ARG A 854 -33.52 -7.13 -5.79
CA ARG A 854 -33.65 -8.39 -5.06
C ARG A 854 -35.08 -8.58 -4.54
N VAL A 855 -35.71 -7.50 -4.07
CA VAL A 855 -37.14 -7.49 -3.68
C VAL A 855 -38.04 -7.78 -4.89
N GLU A 856 -37.75 -7.18 -6.03
CA GLU A 856 -38.52 -7.41 -7.27
C GLU A 856 -38.41 -8.86 -7.74
N ALA A 857 -37.22 -9.51 -7.58
CA ALA A 857 -37.05 -10.93 -7.88
C ALA A 857 -37.94 -11.83 -7.00
N ILE A 858 -38.04 -11.54 -5.69
CA ILE A 858 -38.98 -12.22 -4.80
C ILE A 858 -40.42 -11.90 -5.18
N GLY A 859 -40.71 -10.67 -5.61
CA GLY A 859 -42.04 -10.22 -6.07
C GLY A 859 -42.58 -11.04 -7.27
N GLN A 860 -41.73 -11.59 -8.13
CA GLN A 860 -42.12 -12.45 -9.24
C GLN A 860 -42.83 -13.74 -8.76
N LEU A 861 -42.51 -14.23 -7.55
CA LEU A 861 -43.11 -15.40 -6.96
C LEU A 861 -44.54 -15.20 -6.48
N VAL A 862 -45.04 -13.97 -6.44
CA VAL A 862 -46.46 -13.67 -6.08
C VAL A 862 -47.42 -14.27 -7.09
N THR A 863 -47.01 -14.50 -8.34
CA THR A 863 -47.79 -15.13 -9.40
C THR A 863 -47.45 -16.62 -9.59
N HIS A 864 -46.74 -17.23 -8.65
CA HIS A 864 -46.33 -18.62 -8.75
C HIS A 864 -47.51 -19.59 -8.76
N GLU A 865 -47.43 -20.70 -9.54
CA GLU A 865 -48.50 -21.68 -9.72
C GLU A 865 -48.91 -22.39 -8.42
N ARG A 866 -47.98 -22.62 -7.51
CA ARG A 866 -48.26 -23.16 -6.17
C ARG A 866 -48.85 -22.06 -5.27
N ALA A 867 -50.08 -22.25 -4.82
CA ALA A 867 -50.82 -21.28 -4.01
C ALA A 867 -50.17 -20.97 -2.65
N ASP A 868 -49.47 -21.90 -2.02
CA ASP A 868 -48.75 -21.72 -0.76
C ASP A 868 -47.50 -20.85 -0.96
N ILE A 869 -46.75 -21.02 -2.06
CA ILE A 869 -45.60 -20.16 -2.42
C ILE A 869 -46.11 -18.76 -2.75
N SER A 870 -47.10 -18.64 -3.64
CA SER A 870 -47.71 -17.36 -4.05
C SER A 870 -48.16 -16.53 -2.83
N LYS A 871 -48.89 -17.16 -1.90
CA LYS A 871 -49.38 -16.49 -0.69
C LYS A 871 -48.23 -16.07 0.24
N SER A 872 -47.22 -16.93 0.43
CA SER A 872 -46.05 -16.62 1.29
C SER A 872 -45.21 -15.51 0.68
N ALA A 873 -44.97 -15.56 -0.64
CA ALA A 873 -44.26 -14.54 -1.39
C ALA A 873 -44.94 -13.16 -1.29
N GLY A 874 -46.27 -13.13 -1.38
CA GLY A 874 -47.03 -11.88 -1.22
C GLY A 874 -46.83 -11.22 0.13
N ALA A 875 -46.85 -12.00 1.22
CA ALA A 875 -46.62 -11.50 2.57
C ALA A 875 -45.18 -11.04 2.81
N VAL A 876 -44.20 -11.77 2.24
CA VAL A 876 -42.81 -11.41 2.33
C VAL A 876 -42.49 -10.17 1.48
N TYR A 877 -43.00 -10.10 0.28
CA TYR A 877 -42.82 -8.98 -0.65
C TYR A 877 -43.33 -7.67 -0.06
N GLU A 878 -44.52 -7.68 0.58
CA GLU A 878 -45.07 -6.49 1.26
C GLU A 878 -44.11 -5.98 2.36
N LYS A 879 -43.60 -6.88 3.20
CA LYS A 879 -42.63 -6.53 4.25
C LYS A 879 -41.34 -5.97 3.69
N LEU A 880 -40.79 -6.58 2.66
CA LEU A 880 -39.57 -6.16 2.00
C LEU A 880 -39.70 -4.81 1.31
N THR A 881 -40.85 -4.56 0.67
CA THR A 881 -41.14 -3.26 0.06
C THR A 881 -41.15 -2.15 1.12
N ASP A 882 -41.83 -2.37 2.26
CA ASP A 882 -41.80 -1.43 3.39
C ASP A 882 -40.42 -1.22 3.94
N TRP A 883 -39.60 -2.28 4.00
CA TRP A 883 -38.21 -2.18 4.45
C TRP A 883 -37.34 -1.31 3.49
N VAL A 884 -37.45 -1.54 2.18
CA VAL A 884 -36.70 -0.71 1.21
C VAL A 884 -37.13 0.74 1.26
N GLU A 885 -38.44 1.03 1.44
CA GLU A 885 -38.86 2.43 1.59
C GLU A 885 -38.35 3.09 2.87
N LYS A 886 -38.29 2.36 3.97
CA LYS A 886 -37.66 2.83 5.21
C LYS A 886 -36.16 3.07 5.04
N GLU A 887 -35.48 2.21 4.30
CA GLU A 887 -34.05 2.36 4.00
C GLU A 887 -33.81 3.58 3.10
N LYS A 888 -34.60 3.81 2.08
CA LYS A 888 -34.55 5.03 1.25
C LYS A 888 -34.75 6.29 2.08
N GLU A 889 -35.69 6.26 3.00
CA GLU A 889 -35.94 7.41 3.89
C GLU A 889 -34.78 7.60 4.89
N ARG A 890 -34.20 6.52 5.41
CA ARG A 890 -32.99 6.58 6.24
C ARG A 890 -31.79 7.20 5.48
N GLU A 891 -31.51 6.72 4.29
CA GLU A 891 -30.45 7.25 3.42
C GLU A 891 -30.70 8.73 3.08
N ARG A 892 -31.95 9.08 2.73
CA ARG A 892 -32.32 10.47 2.47
C ARG A 892 -32.08 11.37 3.68
N LEU A 893 -32.41 10.92 4.88
CA LEU A 893 -32.17 11.66 6.12
C LEU A 893 -30.68 11.75 6.44
N GLU A 894 -29.90 10.71 6.18
CA GLU A 894 -28.44 10.71 6.34
C GLU A 894 -27.76 11.67 5.34
N ASP A 895 -28.15 11.62 4.07
CA ASP A 895 -27.67 12.53 3.03
C ASP A 895 -28.06 13.98 3.36
N GLU A 896 -29.29 14.21 3.78
CA GLU A 896 -29.72 15.51 4.27
C GLU A 896 -28.91 15.96 5.49
N ALA A 897 -28.58 15.07 6.42
CA ALA A 897 -27.78 15.40 7.59
C ALA A 897 -26.32 15.72 7.21
N LEU A 898 -25.77 15.05 6.20
CA LEU A 898 -24.43 15.35 5.64
C LEU A 898 -24.43 16.66 4.86
N GLU A 899 -25.46 16.92 4.03
CA GLU A 899 -25.61 18.18 3.31
C GLU A 899 -25.93 19.37 4.23
N GLN A 900 -26.43 19.11 5.43
CA GLN A 900 -26.84 20.12 6.41
C GLN A 900 -25.69 20.77 7.17
N ARG A 901 -24.47 20.17 7.13
CA ARG A 901 -23.32 20.70 7.85
C ARG A 901 -22.49 21.63 6.96
N PHE A 902 -22.01 22.73 7.53
CA PHE A 902 -21.02 23.60 6.90
C PHE A 902 -19.59 23.23 7.27
N GLU A 903 -19.41 22.39 8.32
CA GLU A 903 -18.12 22.01 8.92
C GLU A 903 -18.04 20.48 9.11
#